data_716f1b6fe84cddfbeaff3c6aadcb8811
#
_entry.id   716f1b6fe84cddfbeaff3c6aadcb8811
#
_cell.length_a   1.000
_cell.length_b   1.000
_cell.length_c   1.000
_cell.angle_alpha   90.00
_cell.angle_beta   90.00
_cell.angle_gamma   90.00
#
_symmetry.space_group_name_H-M   'P 1'
#
loop_
_entity.id
_entity.type
_entity.pdbx_description
1 polymer ?
#
loop_
_entity_poly.entity_id
_entity_poly.type
_entity_poly.pdbx_seq_one_letter_code
_entity_poly.pdbx_strand_id
1 'polypeptide(L)'
;MSYTKQEGVTLGAGLERMTGTINASHQAGRVKLEGSAMFSKTNQQLSNEGTSFASPWMATSWTTSPAMTAYEEDGSWSTWFPITSGTNPLQSLTYNYNKSNVTRSMNTLAATWNIWDNLNLRQSLSYDYINNTADTFWDRRSGDGEDYNSLMQRVIATHERLNTQTQLTYVKTFNDVHNVDALLGFETEDYQYAWLYASGYDYPGLKNELQNAGTRDAESGKDRSKMVSYLGRLNYNYADKYYVSASYRMDGTSRLSRDNRWGSFWSASGSWRFMQESFMEEIKNVITDGKLRASYGVNGTLPSSYYGYMTLYTYGWAYNGGSGMAEGNAGNMNLKWEKNKALNVGLDLTLFDRLSMTVDWYTRTSSDLLMSKPISYVPGFNSASALQNVGELKNTGIEVELRSTNIDAKDWLWTTSFNIGHNKNELVKLDGMQKEIIDGRLIHREGEAYNSFYLYEYAGVNPETGNEWYYINGDGADAREKTEDLTKVNKIIVGKPDPVVQGGLTNFVKWKYFDFNMTLTYSLGGEAFNYNTWQNANGGNASYIYYGAVPTYYDIDKMWKQPGDNAELPRFVYGNEYYTTQSSRWLMSTDHLRIKNLTVGITVPKNWIKGAGLSKLRAFFSANNLLTWKSDDLVVDPETPADGLCTFEAPALRTFTFGVEVGF
;
A
#
# COMPACT_ATOMS: atom_id res chain seq x y z
N MET A 1 21.20 -16.92 8.39
CA MET A 1 20.65 -16.18 9.52
C MET A 1 20.81 -14.70 9.26
N SER A 2 19.81 -13.86 9.61
CA SER A 2 19.93 -12.41 9.56
C SER A 2 19.45 -11.79 10.86
N TYR A 3 20.03 -10.66 11.22
CA TYR A 3 19.59 -9.81 12.31
C TYR A 3 19.45 -8.39 11.79
N THR A 4 18.35 -7.75 12.11
CA THR A 4 18.06 -6.36 11.74
C THR A 4 17.64 -5.62 12.99
N LYS A 5 18.25 -4.46 13.24
CA LYS A 5 17.80 -3.49 14.24
C LYS A 5 17.60 -2.15 13.52
N GLN A 6 16.44 -1.55 13.71
CA GLN A 6 16.09 -0.26 13.13
C GLN A 6 15.47 0.61 14.21
N GLU A 7 15.90 1.85 14.28
CA GLU A 7 15.30 2.89 15.12
C GLU A 7 14.48 3.81 14.25
N GLY A 8 13.28 4.13 14.69
CA GLY A 8 12.38 5.05 14.00
C GLY A 8 12.76 6.52 14.25
N VAL A 9 12.08 7.43 13.55
CA VAL A 9 12.26 8.89 13.75
C VAL A 9 11.54 9.40 15.00
N THR A 10 10.58 8.64 15.51
CA THR A 10 9.87 8.94 16.75
C THR A 10 10.58 8.33 17.93
N LEU A 11 10.62 9.06 19.05
CA LEU A 11 11.25 8.59 20.29
C LEU A 11 10.68 7.24 20.72
N GLY A 12 11.55 6.26 20.95
CA GLY A 12 11.19 4.91 21.37
C GLY A 12 10.64 3.99 20.27
N ALA A 13 10.32 4.51 19.07
CA ALA A 13 9.88 3.65 17.99
C ALA A 13 11.04 2.87 17.37
N GLY A 14 10.84 1.60 17.08
CA GLY A 14 11.87 0.78 16.47
C GLY A 14 11.48 -0.67 16.26
N LEU A 15 12.36 -1.42 15.59
CA LEU A 15 12.15 -2.81 15.22
C LEU A 15 13.46 -3.61 15.40
N GLU A 16 13.33 -4.78 15.98
CA GLU A 16 14.37 -5.80 15.99
C GLU A 16 13.83 -7.10 15.38
N ARG A 17 14.53 -7.65 14.40
CA ARG A 17 14.13 -8.89 13.74
C ARG A 17 15.30 -9.86 13.59
N MET A 18 15.06 -11.08 13.99
CA MET A 18 15.93 -12.23 13.73
C MET A 18 15.25 -13.18 12.76
N THR A 19 15.95 -13.64 11.74
CA THR A 19 15.42 -14.63 10.79
C THR A 19 16.48 -15.70 10.55
N GLY A 20 16.07 -16.96 10.67
CA GLY A 20 16.85 -18.13 10.29
C GLY A 20 16.14 -18.89 9.17
N THR A 21 16.87 -19.31 8.15
CA THR A 21 16.35 -20.14 7.06
C THR A 21 17.26 -21.32 6.83
N ILE A 22 16.67 -22.52 6.72
CA ILE A 22 17.35 -23.78 6.39
C ILE A 22 16.67 -24.32 5.14
N ASN A 23 17.45 -24.62 4.12
CA ASN A 23 17.02 -25.32 2.92
C ASN A 23 17.86 -26.56 2.76
N ALA A 24 17.19 -27.68 2.49
CA ALA A 24 17.84 -28.96 2.23
C ALA A 24 17.21 -29.60 0.99
N SER A 25 18.03 -30.25 0.18
CA SER A 25 17.55 -31.07 -0.93
C SER A 25 18.39 -32.32 -1.05
N HIS A 26 17.73 -33.41 -1.39
CA HIS A 26 18.37 -34.71 -1.59
C HIS A 26 17.78 -35.39 -2.83
N GLN A 27 18.65 -35.88 -3.70
CA GLN A 27 18.28 -36.65 -4.88
C GLN A 27 18.55 -38.14 -4.62
N ALA A 28 17.49 -38.94 -4.62
CA ALA A 28 17.56 -40.38 -4.47
C ALA A 28 17.02 -41.05 -5.74
N GLY A 29 17.88 -41.39 -6.67
CA GLY A 29 17.48 -41.92 -7.97
C GLY A 29 16.53 -40.99 -8.72
N ARG A 30 15.29 -41.43 -8.96
CA ARG A 30 14.24 -40.65 -9.64
C ARG A 30 13.41 -39.76 -8.71
N VAL A 31 13.72 -39.74 -7.41
CA VAL A 31 12.97 -38.94 -6.43
C VAL A 31 13.88 -37.82 -5.87
N LYS A 32 13.43 -36.59 -5.97
CA LYS A 32 14.03 -35.44 -5.33
C LYS A 32 13.19 -35.00 -4.13
N LEU A 33 13.80 -34.95 -2.96
CA LEU A 33 13.19 -34.45 -1.75
C LEU A 33 13.73 -33.05 -1.46
N GLU A 34 12.86 -32.12 -1.11
CA GLU A 34 13.20 -30.73 -0.80
C GLU A 34 12.51 -30.33 0.48
N GLY A 35 13.25 -29.66 1.36
CA GLY A 35 12.73 -29.10 2.60
C GLY A 35 13.22 -27.67 2.77
N SER A 36 12.31 -26.79 3.17
CA SER A 36 12.62 -25.41 3.53
C SER A 36 11.94 -25.09 4.85
N ALA A 37 12.69 -24.52 5.81
CA ALA A 37 12.16 -24.03 7.06
C ALA A 37 12.68 -22.63 7.31
N MET A 38 11.78 -21.69 7.56
CA MET A 38 12.08 -20.32 7.99
C MET A 38 11.45 -20.06 9.35
N PHE A 39 12.25 -19.52 10.24
CA PHE A 39 11.80 -19.03 11.53
C PHE A 39 12.18 -17.56 11.67
N SER A 40 11.23 -16.72 12.04
CA SER A 40 11.45 -15.29 12.27
C SER A 40 10.82 -14.85 13.57
N LYS A 41 11.54 -14.02 14.33
CA LYS A 41 11.02 -13.30 15.49
C LYS A 41 11.26 -11.80 15.28
N THR A 42 10.18 -11.03 15.37
CA THR A 42 10.19 -9.57 15.26
C THR A 42 9.63 -8.96 16.52
N ASN A 43 10.39 -8.08 17.16
CA ASN A 43 9.93 -7.23 18.24
C ASN A 43 9.91 -5.81 17.72
N GLN A 44 8.80 -5.11 17.87
CA GLN A 44 8.68 -3.71 17.44
C GLN A 44 7.94 -2.88 18.46
N GLN A 45 8.33 -1.63 18.56
CA GLN A 45 7.59 -0.59 19.25
C GLN A 45 7.12 0.43 18.21
N LEU A 46 5.83 0.67 18.20
CA LEU A 46 5.16 1.55 17.24
C LEU A 46 4.87 2.90 17.89
N SER A 47 4.93 3.96 17.11
CA SER A 47 4.32 5.25 17.48
C SER A 47 2.89 5.30 17.00
N ASN A 48 2.06 6.10 17.66
CA ASN A 48 0.74 6.42 17.15
C ASN A 48 0.89 7.38 15.94
N GLU A 49 0.06 7.19 14.94
CA GLU A 49 0.02 8.01 13.71
C GLU A 49 -1.40 8.51 13.44
N GLY A 50 -1.57 9.33 12.41
CA GLY A 50 -2.85 9.89 12.00
C GLY A 50 -3.39 10.93 12.97
N THR A 51 -4.71 10.99 13.10
CA THR A 51 -5.44 12.00 13.89
C THR A 51 -5.56 11.68 15.38
N SER A 52 -4.80 10.73 15.90
CA SER A 52 -4.73 10.45 17.34
C SER A 52 -4.03 11.59 18.06
N PHE A 53 -4.59 12.12 19.15
CA PHE A 53 -3.93 13.17 19.98
C PHE A 53 -2.61 12.70 20.59
N ALA A 54 -2.42 11.42 20.78
CA ALA A 54 -1.15 10.82 21.18
C ALA A 54 -0.14 10.68 20.02
N SER A 55 -0.52 11.07 18.79
CA SER A 55 0.38 11.04 17.64
C SER A 55 1.43 12.14 17.77
N PRO A 56 2.74 11.81 17.81
CA PRO A 56 3.79 12.84 17.82
C PRO A 56 3.79 13.68 16.54
N TRP A 57 3.33 13.15 15.43
CA TRP A 57 3.21 13.87 14.14
C TRP A 57 2.11 14.92 14.19
N MET A 58 0.94 14.57 14.73
CA MET A 58 -0.13 15.53 14.95
C MET A 58 0.27 16.56 16.02
N ALA A 59 0.90 16.13 17.11
CA ALA A 59 1.36 17.01 18.17
C ALA A 59 2.30 18.09 17.65
N THR A 60 3.36 17.70 16.91
CA THR A 60 4.38 18.65 16.43
C THR A 60 3.91 19.55 15.30
N SER A 61 2.92 19.11 14.50
CA SER A 61 2.45 19.88 13.34
C SER A 61 1.19 20.70 13.59
N TRP A 62 0.42 20.37 14.64
CA TRP A 62 -0.88 21.02 14.85
C TRP A 62 -1.18 21.39 16.30
N THR A 63 -1.01 20.45 17.27
CA THR A 63 -1.57 20.63 18.61
C THR A 63 -0.60 21.28 19.60
N THR A 64 0.68 21.40 19.25
CA THR A 64 1.72 21.94 20.15
C THR A 64 2.31 23.24 19.58
N SER A 65 2.21 24.31 20.34
CA SER A 65 2.85 25.60 20.04
C SER A 65 4.32 25.58 20.45
N PRO A 66 5.23 26.29 19.75
CA PRO A 66 6.59 26.53 20.20
C PRO A 66 6.70 27.18 21.59
N ALA A 67 5.66 27.84 22.06
CA ALA A 67 5.59 28.44 23.41
C ALA A 67 5.26 27.42 24.51
N MET A 68 4.77 26.22 24.14
CA MET A 68 4.47 25.14 25.09
C MET A 68 5.75 24.40 25.44
N THR A 69 6.07 24.31 26.72
CA THR A 69 7.20 23.57 27.24
C THR A 69 6.77 22.18 27.71
N ALA A 70 7.62 21.18 27.52
CA ALA A 70 7.34 19.83 28.02
C ALA A 70 7.43 19.73 29.55
N TYR A 71 8.19 20.63 30.18
CA TYR A 71 8.44 20.65 31.60
C TYR A 71 8.20 22.07 32.18
N GLU A 72 7.74 22.11 33.42
CA GLU A 72 7.69 23.32 34.24
C GLU A 72 9.11 23.67 34.76
N GLU A 73 9.27 24.85 35.35
CA GLU A 73 10.57 25.33 35.90
C GLU A 73 11.11 24.41 37.01
N ASP A 74 10.23 23.72 37.74
CA ASP A 74 10.58 22.76 38.79
C ASP A 74 10.93 21.37 38.28
N GLY A 75 10.88 21.14 36.97
CA GLY A 75 11.14 19.87 36.31
C GLY A 75 9.95 18.90 36.29
N SER A 76 8.79 19.30 36.78
CA SER A 76 7.56 18.53 36.62
C SER A 76 7.03 18.60 35.17
N TRP A 77 6.18 17.65 34.80
CA TRP A 77 5.56 17.68 33.48
C TRP A 77 4.58 18.83 33.37
N SER A 78 4.70 19.61 32.29
CA SER A 78 3.72 20.64 32.00
C SER A 78 2.39 20.02 31.57
N THR A 79 1.30 20.58 32.07
CA THR A 79 -0.08 20.24 31.71
C THR A 79 -0.73 21.29 30.80
N TRP A 80 0.06 22.29 30.38
CA TRP A 80 -0.45 23.35 29.52
C TRP A 80 -0.48 22.94 28.04
N PHE A 81 -1.31 21.94 27.74
CA PHE A 81 -1.59 21.41 26.39
C PHE A 81 -3.12 21.45 26.13
N PRO A 82 -3.71 22.64 25.98
CA PRO A 82 -5.15 22.82 26.01
C PRO A 82 -5.89 22.21 24.81
N ILE A 83 -5.23 22.06 23.64
CA ILE A 83 -5.83 21.43 22.45
C ILE A 83 -6.00 19.92 22.65
N THR A 84 -5.13 19.31 23.42
CA THR A 84 -5.12 17.87 23.71
C THR A 84 -5.65 17.56 25.10
N SER A 85 -6.44 18.46 25.69
CA SER A 85 -7.00 18.32 27.04
C SER A 85 -5.94 18.03 28.12
N GLY A 86 -4.77 18.66 28.02
CA GLY A 86 -3.65 18.48 28.95
C GLY A 86 -2.70 17.35 28.59
N THR A 87 -2.92 16.62 27.51
CA THR A 87 -2.02 15.54 27.08
C THR A 87 -0.71 16.09 26.55
N ASN A 88 0.36 15.92 27.32
CA ASN A 88 1.72 16.28 26.94
C ASN A 88 2.31 15.17 26.05
N PRO A 89 2.65 15.45 24.78
CA PRO A 89 3.11 14.42 23.84
C PRO A 89 4.39 13.70 24.32
N LEU A 90 5.32 14.44 24.89
CA LEU A 90 6.58 13.86 25.37
C LEU A 90 6.36 12.98 26.62
N GLN A 91 5.42 13.36 27.49
CA GLN A 91 5.02 12.56 28.64
C GLN A 91 4.38 11.25 28.19
N SER A 92 3.45 11.33 27.20
CA SER A 92 2.82 10.17 26.60
C SER A 92 3.86 9.22 25.98
N LEU A 93 4.81 9.73 25.21
CA LEU A 93 5.90 8.91 24.63
C LEU A 93 6.82 8.29 25.67
N THR A 94 6.93 8.90 26.84
CA THR A 94 7.81 8.41 27.93
C THR A 94 7.17 7.28 28.73
N TYR A 95 5.86 7.37 28.98
CA TYR A 95 5.17 6.43 29.87
C TYR A 95 4.32 5.39 29.14
N ASN A 96 3.81 5.72 27.97
CA ASN A 96 3.00 4.84 27.15
C ASN A 96 3.87 3.97 26.25
N TYR A 97 3.35 2.82 25.86
CA TYR A 97 3.97 2.01 24.81
C TYR A 97 2.93 1.29 23.95
N ASN A 98 3.32 1.01 22.73
CA ASN A 98 2.60 0.16 21.78
C ASN A 98 3.60 -0.83 21.19
N LYS A 99 3.59 -2.06 21.69
CA LYS A 99 4.56 -3.12 21.35
C LYS A 99 3.88 -4.24 20.58
N SER A 100 4.56 -4.75 19.58
CA SER A 100 4.11 -5.91 18.82
C SER A 100 5.25 -6.93 18.71
N ASN A 101 4.96 -8.18 19.10
CA ASN A 101 5.88 -9.30 19.06
C ASN A 101 5.33 -10.35 18.09
N VAL A 102 5.98 -10.47 16.93
CA VAL A 102 5.57 -11.39 15.88
C VAL A 102 6.54 -12.56 15.80
N THR A 103 6.01 -13.76 15.95
CA THR A 103 6.74 -15.00 15.67
C THR A 103 6.15 -15.65 14.43
N ARG A 104 6.98 -15.99 13.45
CA ARG A 104 6.55 -16.69 12.23
C ARG A 104 7.39 -17.93 11.99
N SER A 105 6.73 -19.03 11.64
CA SER A 105 7.36 -20.25 11.18
C SER A 105 6.73 -20.69 9.86
N MET A 106 7.52 -20.71 8.80
CA MET A 106 7.07 -21.15 7.46
C MET A 106 7.89 -22.36 7.05
N ASN A 107 7.20 -23.47 6.83
CA ASN A 107 7.82 -24.76 6.52
C ASN A 107 7.22 -25.33 5.24
N THR A 108 8.07 -25.81 4.35
CA THR A 108 7.66 -26.47 3.11
C THR A 108 8.43 -27.77 2.93
N LEU A 109 7.69 -28.84 2.67
CA LEU A 109 8.23 -30.13 2.26
C LEU A 109 7.73 -30.44 0.87
N ALA A 110 8.60 -30.89 -0.02
CA ALA A 110 8.22 -31.28 -1.36
C ALA A 110 8.96 -32.55 -1.79
N ALA A 111 8.26 -33.39 -2.56
CA ALA A 111 8.83 -34.53 -3.23
C ALA A 111 8.50 -34.44 -4.73
N THR A 112 9.51 -34.55 -5.56
CA THR A 112 9.36 -34.64 -7.03
C THR A 112 9.80 -36.01 -7.49
N TRP A 113 8.89 -36.74 -8.11
CA TRP A 113 9.16 -38.02 -8.71
C TRP A 113 9.23 -37.91 -10.23
N ASN A 114 10.40 -38.21 -10.81
CA ASN A 114 10.61 -38.29 -12.24
C ASN A 114 10.08 -39.63 -12.69
N ILE A 115 8.78 -39.69 -13.09
CA ILE A 115 8.12 -40.92 -13.54
C ILE A 115 8.79 -41.42 -14.82
N TRP A 116 8.96 -40.51 -15.77
CA TRP A 116 9.75 -40.67 -17.00
C TRP A 116 10.63 -39.45 -17.20
N ASP A 117 11.55 -39.48 -18.13
CA ASP A 117 12.49 -38.37 -18.37
C ASP A 117 11.79 -37.04 -18.71
N ASN A 118 10.56 -37.10 -19.22
CA ASN A 118 9.77 -35.96 -19.61
C ASN A 118 8.55 -35.68 -18.69
N LEU A 119 8.28 -36.57 -17.71
CA LEU A 119 7.08 -36.52 -16.87
C LEU A 119 7.44 -36.53 -15.40
N ASN A 120 7.11 -35.45 -14.70
CA ASN A 120 7.38 -35.27 -13.28
C ASN A 120 6.09 -35.11 -12.50
N LEU A 121 5.98 -35.82 -11.38
CA LEU A 121 4.93 -35.61 -10.37
C LEU A 121 5.57 -34.95 -9.16
N ARG A 122 5.11 -33.74 -8.79
CA ARG A 122 5.52 -33.03 -7.59
C ARG A 122 4.37 -32.94 -6.61
N GLN A 123 4.63 -33.33 -5.38
CA GLN A 123 3.75 -33.10 -4.24
C GLN A 123 4.44 -32.16 -3.27
N SER A 124 3.78 -31.09 -2.85
CA SER A 124 4.28 -30.20 -1.80
C SER A 124 3.25 -29.96 -0.70
N LEU A 125 3.74 -29.76 0.50
CA LEU A 125 3.00 -29.42 1.70
C LEU A 125 3.69 -28.19 2.33
N SER A 126 2.95 -27.11 2.52
CA SER A 126 3.45 -25.88 3.17
C SER A 126 2.58 -25.53 4.35
N TYR A 127 3.21 -25.26 5.49
CA TYR A 127 2.56 -24.79 6.69
C TYR A 127 3.19 -23.46 7.12
N ASP A 128 2.37 -22.40 7.19
CA ASP A 128 2.74 -21.06 7.63
C ASP A 128 1.97 -20.71 8.90
N TYR A 129 2.70 -20.45 9.97
CA TYR A 129 2.19 -20.10 11.28
C TYR A 129 2.71 -18.73 11.67
N ILE A 130 1.80 -17.80 12.00
CA ILE A 130 2.12 -16.48 12.53
C ILE A 130 1.39 -16.30 13.85
N ASN A 131 2.11 -15.92 14.88
CA ASN A 131 1.55 -15.44 16.14
C ASN A 131 2.03 -14.02 16.37
N ASN A 132 1.08 -13.11 16.55
CA ASN A 132 1.31 -11.72 16.93
C ASN A 132 0.72 -11.45 18.31
N THR A 133 1.54 -10.98 19.23
CA THR A 133 1.10 -10.45 20.52
C THR A 133 1.37 -8.95 20.52
N ALA A 134 0.31 -8.16 20.52
CA ALA A 134 0.36 -6.71 20.56
C ALA A 134 -0.12 -6.20 21.94
N ASP A 135 0.71 -5.38 22.58
CA ASP A 135 0.45 -4.80 23.90
C ASP A 135 0.43 -3.28 23.77
N THR A 136 -0.68 -2.65 24.12
CA THR A 136 -0.82 -1.20 24.25
C THR A 136 -1.04 -0.86 25.72
N PHE A 137 -0.24 0.07 26.25
CA PHE A 137 -0.37 0.55 27.62
C PHE A 137 -0.39 2.07 27.66
N TRP A 138 -1.40 2.61 28.33
CA TRP A 138 -1.55 4.02 28.66
C TRP A 138 -1.42 4.20 30.16
N ASP A 139 -0.39 4.92 30.57
CA ASP A 139 -0.11 5.15 31.99
C ASP A 139 -0.95 6.29 32.53
N ARG A 140 -1.47 6.16 33.76
CA ARG A 140 -2.25 7.20 34.46
C ARG A 140 -1.53 8.57 34.56
N ARG A 141 -0.23 8.58 34.42
CA ARG A 141 0.58 9.81 34.41
C ARG A 141 0.56 10.53 33.07
N SER A 142 0.03 9.93 32.03
CA SER A 142 -0.18 10.55 30.74
C SER A 142 -1.65 10.95 30.58
N GLY A 143 -1.93 11.99 29.82
CA GLY A 143 -3.30 12.40 29.55
C GLY A 143 -4.14 11.30 28.89
N ASP A 144 -3.54 10.40 28.11
CA ASP A 144 -4.26 9.26 27.49
C ASP A 144 -4.75 8.24 28.53
N GLY A 145 -4.01 8.06 29.62
CA GLY A 145 -4.28 7.02 30.61
C GLY A 145 -4.93 7.51 31.91
N GLU A 146 -5.04 8.82 32.12
CA GLU A 146 -5.55 9.42 33.35
C GLU A 146 -6.98 9.01 33.66
N ASP A 147 -7.88 9.16 32.70
CA ASP A 147 -9.31 8.82 32.85
C ASP A 147 -9.57 7.35 33.16
N TYR A 148 -8.65 6.47 32.76
CA TYR A 148 -8.72 5.03 33.00
C TYR A 148 -8.00 4.59 34.27
N ASN A 149 -7.30 5.49 34.97
CA ASN A 149 -6.35 5.14 36.03
C ASN A 149 -5.36 4.06 35.54
N SER A 150 -4.79 4.27 34.34
CA SER A 150 -4.06 3.37 33.45
C SER A 150 -4.94 2.36 32.70
N LEU A 151 -4.60 2.12 31.45
CA LEU A 151 -5.27 1.15 30.56
C LEU A 151 -4.20 0.23 29.93
N MET A 152 -4.42 -1.08 30.02
CA MET A 152 -3.66 -2.10 29.30
C MET A 152 -4.59 -2.82 28.32
N GLN A 153 -4.15 -2.96 27.07
CA GLN A 153 -4.82 -3.74 26.05
C GLN A 153 -3.85 -4.77 25.48
N ARG A 154 -4.28 -6.01 25.34
CA ARG A 154 -3.50 -7.09 24.72
C ARG A 154 -4.30 -7.78 23.64
N VAL A 155 -3.73 -7.86 22.46
CA VAL A 155 -4.27 -8.62 21.33
C VAL A 155 -3.33 -9.78 21.04
N ILE A 156 -3.85 -11.00 21.03
CA ILE A 156 -3.13 -12.17 20.53
C ILE A 156 -3.82 -12.62 19.25
N ALA A 157 -3.12 -12.54 18.13
CA ALA A 157 -3.64 -12.94 16.83
C ALA A 157 -2.80 -14.07 16.24
N THR A 158 -3.46 -15.15 15.87
CA THR A 158 -2.82 -16.35 15.29
C THR A 158 -3.35 -16.58 13.88
N HIS A 159 -2.44 -16.74 12.93
CA HIS A 159 -2.74 -17.10 11.56
C HIS A 159 -2.09 -18.46 11.25
N GLU A 160 -2.90 -19.39 10.80
CA GLU A 160 -2.47 -20.72 10.38
C GLU A 160 -2.90 -20.96 8.95
N ARG A 161 -1.96 -21.34 8.10
CA ARG A 161 -2.24 -21.65 6.69
C ARG A 161 -1.56 -22.98 6.31
N LEU A 162 -2.36 -23.92 5.90
CA LEU A 162 -1.93 -25.20 5.35
C LEU A 162 -2.25 -25.24 3.86
N ASN A 163 -1.21 -25.37 3.03
CA ASN A 163 -1.35 -25.52 1.59
C ASN A 163 -0.84 -26.89 1.15
N THR A 164 -1.60 -27.56 0.29
CA THR A 164 -1.10 -28.74 -0.44
C THR A 164 -1.17 -28.48 -1.94
N GLN A 165 -0.18 -28.97 -2.66
CA GLN A 165 -0.12 -28.81 -4.10
C GLN A 165 0.41 -30.07 -4.75
N THR A 166 -0.37 -30.62 -5.68
CA THR A 166 0.01 -31.76 -6.54
C THR A 166 0.14 -31.25 -7.96
N GLN A 167 1.28 -31.46 -8.59
CA GLN A 167 1.57 -31.00 -9.96
C GLN A 167 2.10 -32.15 -10.80
N LEU A 168 1.52 -32.34 -11.97
CA LEU A 168 2.02 -33.21 -13.01
C LEU A 168 2.53 -32.34 -14.16
N THR A 169 3.83 -32.41 -14.45
CA THR A 169 4.49 -31.61 -15.49
C THR A 169 5.07 -32.51 -16.56
N TYR A 170 4.75 -32.18 -17.81
CA TYR A 170 5.32 -32.85 -18.98
C TYR A 170 6.07 -31.86 -19.84
N VAL A 171 7.36 -32.10 -20.11
CA VAL A 171 8.21 -31.25 -20.94
C VAL A 171 8.93 -32.09 -21.98
N LYS A 172 8.73 -31.78 -23.26
CA LYS A 172 9.39 -32.53 -24.35
C LYS A 172 9.58 -31.65 -25.57
N THR A 173 10.75 -31.83 -26.20
CA THR A 173 11.04 -31.32 -27.54
C THR A 173 10.89 -32.46 -28.56
N PHE A 174 10.13 -32.21 -29.62
CA PHE A 174 9.94 -33.11 -30.73
C PHE A 174 10.60 -32.57 -31.98
N ASN A 175 11.29 -33.39 -32.73
CA ASN A 175 11.99 -33.03 -33.96
C ASN A 175 12.86 -31.77 -33.84
N ASP A 176 13.41 -31.50 -32.64
CA ASP A 176 14.28 -30.38 -32.30
C ASP A 176 13.65 -28.97 -32.49
N VAL A 177 12.39 -28.88 -32.89
CA VAL A 177 11.73 -27.60 -33.20
C VAL A 177 10.39 -27.41 -32.49
N HIS A 178 9.76 -28.48 -32.01
CA HIS A 178 8.45 -28.39 -31.31
C HIS A 178 8.66 -28.57 -29.82
N ASN A 179 8.63 -27.51 -29.05
CA ASN A 179 8.76 -27.55 -27.59
C ASN A 179 7.38 -27.50 -26.94
N VAL A 180 7.06 -28.47 -26.11
CA VAL A 180 5.81 -28.62 -25.38
C VAL A 180 6.12 -28.64 -23.89
N ASP A 181 5.46 -27.76 -23.11
CA ASP A 181 5.43 -27.77 -21.64
C ASP A 181 3.96 -27.78 -21.20
N ALA A 182 3.54 -28.83 -20.57
CA ALA A 182 2.18 -29.00 -20.07
C ALA A 182 2.20 -29.29 -18.57
N LEU A 183 1.28 -28.64 -17.84
CA LEU A 183 1.13 -28.77 -16.39
C LEU A 183 -0.34 -29.02 -16.06
N LEU A 184 -0.60 -29.99 -15.20
CA LEU A 184 -1.87 -30.20 -14.50
C LEU A 184 -1.61 -30.06 -13.00
N GLY A 185 -2.47 -29.34 -12.29
CA GLY A 185 -2.33 -29.11 -10.88
C GLY A 185 -3.63 -29.23 -10.10
N PHE A 186 -3.47 -29.66 -8.86
CA PHE A 186 -4.52 -29.68 -7.84
C PHE A 186 -3.96 -29.04 -6.58
N GLU A 187 -4.69 -28.07 -6.01
CA GLU A 187 -4.25 -27.31 -4.83
C GLU A 187 -5.37 -27.27 -3.81
N THR A 188 -4.98 -27.27 -2.52
CA THR A 188 -5.89 -26.98 -1.42
C THR A 188 -5.26 -25.98 -0.45
N GLU A 189 -6.07 -25.08 0.06
CA GLU A 189 -5.70 -24.17 1.14
C GLU A 189 -6.70 -24.30 2.28
N ASP A 190 -6.20 -24.39 3.50
CA ASP A 190 -6.97 -24.26 4.74
C ASP A 190 -6.33 -23.13 5.56
N TYR A 191 -7.04 -22.02 5.71
CA TYR A 191 -6.59 -20.86 6.44
C TYR A 191 -7.49 -20.60 7.65
N GLN A 192 -6.88 -20.40 8.81
CA GLN A 192 -7.53 -20.07 10.06
C GLN A 192 -6.92 -18.82 10.66
N TYR A 193 -7.78 -17.92 11.10
CA TYR A 193 -7.45 -16.75 11.91
C TYR A 193 -8.16 -16.87 13.25
N ALA A 194 -7.42 -16.72 14.34
CA ALA A 194 -7.99 -16.68 15.68
C ALA A 194 -7.42 -15.50 16.43
N TRP A 195 -8.23 -14.80 17.21
CA TRP A 195 -7.79 -13.68 18.01
C TRP A 195 -8.40 -13.68 19.39
N LEU A 196 -7.66 -13.14 20.34
CA LEU A 196 -8.07 -12.83 21.69
C LEU A 196 -7.68 -11.38 21.97
N TYR A 197 -8.66 -10.56 22.29
CA TYR A 197 -8.49 -9.23 22.84
C TYR A 197 -8.76 -9.28 24.34
N ALA A 198 -7.93 -8.66 25.16
CA ALA A 198 -8.16 -8.48 26.56
C ALA A 198 -7.75 -7.06 26.97
N SER A 199 -8.56 -6.41 27.79
CA SER A 199 -8.27 -5.10 28.34
C SER A 199 -8.42 -5.08 29.86
N GLY A 200 -7.71 -4.16 30.49
CA GLY A 200 -7.80 -3.92 31.91
C GLY A 200 -7.51 -2.47 32.25
N TYR A 201 -8.28 -1.89 33.14
CA TYR A 201 -8.08 -0.53 33.64
C TYR A 201 -8.31 -0.46 35.14
N ASP A 202 -8.06 0.71 35.74
CA ASP A 202 -8.09 0.93 37.19
C ASP A 202 -7.02 0.11 37.91
N TYR A 203 -5.76 0.51 37.73
CA TYR A 203 -4.62 -0.16 38.33
C TYR A 203 -4.27 0.48 39.68
N PRO A 204 -4.17 -0.31 40.80
CA PRO A 204 -3.80 0.21 42.12
C PRO A 204 -2.31 0.60 42.20
N GLY A 205 -1.48 0.15 41.27
CA GLY A 205 -0.02 0.38 41.25
C GLY A 205 0.51 0.58 39.81
N LEU A 206 1.84 0.61 39.67
CA LEU A 206 2.51 0.82 38.38
C LEU A 206 2.77 -0.49 37.60
N LYS A 207 2.34 -1.65 38.10
CA LYS A 207 2.47 -2.93 37.40
C LYS A 207 1.32 -3.11 36.43
N ASN A 208 1.64 -3.19 35.16
CA ASN A 208 0.71 -3.19 34.01
C ASN A 208 0.34 -4.59 33.48
N GLU A 209 0.33 -5.61 34.33
CA GLU A 209 -0.21 -6.92 33.97
C GLU A 209 -1.75 -6.93 34.12
N LEU A 210 -2.46 -7.53 33.15
CA LEU A 210 -3.92 -7.57 33.14
C LEU A 210 -4.55 -8.09 34.44
N GLN A 211 -3.89 -9.05 35.10
CA GLN A 211 -4.37 -9.60 36.37
C GLN A 211 -4.45 -8.56 37.51
N ASN A 212 -3.71 -7.45 37.40
CA ASN A 212 -3.63 -6.41 38.45
C ASN A 212 -4.68 -5.30 38.26
N ALA A 213 -5.43 -5.32 37.14
CA ALA A 213 -6.46 -4.35 36.86
C ALA A 213 -7.70 -4.58 37.74
N GLY A 214 -8.30 -3.49 38.24
CA GLY A 214 -9.56 -3.51 38.97
C GLY A 214 -10.73 -3.95 38.12
N THR A 215 -10.77 -3.51 36.86
CA THR A 215 -11.76 -3.91 35.86
C THR A 215 -11.08 -4.55 34.66
N ARG A 216 -11.67 -5.64 34.18
CA ARG A 216 -11.12 -6.43 33.06
C ARG A 216 -12.24 -6.82 32.11
N ASP A 217 -11.92 -6.86 30.81
CA ASP A 217 -12.79 -7.33 29.75
C ASP A 217 -12.01 -8.20 28.77
N ALA A 218 -12.69 -9.13 28.09
CA ALA A 218 -12.08 -9.98 27.09
C ALA A 218 -13.08 -10.39 26.01
N GLU A 219 -12.60 -10.38 24.79
CA GLU A 219 -13.31 -10.82 23.59
C GLU A 219 -12.44 -11.77 22.79
N SER A 220 -13.05 -12.68 22.04
CA SER A 220 -12.33 -13.57 21.15
C SER A 220 -13.13 -13.91 19.91
N GLY A 221 -12.44 -14.23 18.83
CA GLY A 221 -13.07 -14.63 17.58
C GLY A 221 -12.20 -15.61 16.80
N LYS A 222 -12.84 -16.29 15.85
CA LYS A 222 -12.19 -17.25 14.97
C LYS A 222 -12.85 -17.26 13.60
N ASP A 223 -12.03 -17.06 12.56
CA ASP A 223 -12.44 -17.13 11.17
C ASP A 223 -11.69 -18.24 10.45
N ARG A 224 -12.34 -18.85 9.46
CA ARG A 224 -11.74 -19.89 8.65
C ARG A 224 -12.15 -19.77 7.20
N SER A 225 -11.20 -20.00 6.30
CA SER A 225 -11.42 -20.02 4.87
C SER A 225 -10.75 -21.25 4.26
N LYS A 226 -11.46 -21.92 3.35
CA LYS A 226 -10.93 -23.04 2.59
C LYS A 226 -11.04 -22.76 1.11
N MET A 227 -10.03 -23.22 0.35
CA MET A 227 -10.02 -23.13 -1.10
C MET A 227 -9.56 -24.45 -1.70
N VAL A 228 -10.16 -24.82 -2.81
CA VAL A 228 -9.77 -25.97 -3.65
C VAL A 228 -9.64 -25.49 -5.08
N SER A 229 -8.56 -25.87 -5.74
CA SER A 229 -8.24 -25.38 -7.07
C SER A 229 -7.79 -26.50 -8.00
N TYR A 230 -8.29 -26.45 -9.24
CA TYR A 230 -7.83 -27.28 -10.36
C TYR A 230 -7.21 -26.35 -11.39
N LEU A 231 -6.04 -26.69 -11.92
CA LEU A 231 -5.36 -25.85 -12.89
C LEU A 231 -4.70 -26.66 -13.98
N GLY A 232 -4.65 -26.10 -15.18
CA GLY A 232 -3.94 -26.64 -16.32
C GLY A 232 -3.24 -25.52 -17.10
N ARG A 233 -2.06 -25.80 -17.63
CA ARG A 233 -1.31 -24.88 -18.50
C ARG A 233 -0.66 -25.66 -19.62
N LEU A 234 -0.69 -25.07 -20.80
CA LEU A 234 0.00 -25.56 -21.97
C LEU A 234 0.82 -24.42 -22.57
N ASN A 235 2.11 -24.64 -22.71
CA ASN A 235 3.01 -23.78 -23.48
C ASN A 235 3.52 -24.57 -24.69
N TYR A 236 3.46 -23.94 -25.85
CA TYR A 236 3.99 -24.46 -27.07
C TYR A 236 4.88 -23.43 -27.76
N ASN A 237 6.03 -23.89 -28.23
CA ASN A 237 6.98 -23.07 -28.96
C ASN A 237 7.40 -23.85 -30.22
N TYR A 238 7.31 -23.19 -31.36
CA TYR A 238 7.79 -23.70 -32.63
C TYR A 238 9.05 -22.98 -33.10
N ALA A 239 10.16 -23.69 -33.19
CA ALA A 239 11.45 -23.25 -33.73
C ALA A 239 11.98 -21.98 -33.06
N ASP A 240 11.63 -21.72 -31.80
CA ASP A 240 11.93 -20.48 -31.04
C ASP A 240 11.44 -19.17 -31.73
N LYS A 241 10.48 -19.30 -32.63
CA LYS A 241 9.87 -18.18 -33.38
C LYS A 241 8.45 -17.86 -32.91
N TYR A 242 7.62 -18.88 -32.80
CA TYR A 242 6.20 -18.75 -32.49
C TYR A 242 5.90 -19.40 -31.14
N TYR A 243 5.33 -18.63 -30.25
CA TYR A 243 4.99 -19.08 -28.90
C TYR A 243 3.51 -18.94 -28.68
N VAL A 244 2.89 -19.96 -28.14
CA VAL A 244 1.49 -19.96 -27.70
C VAL A 244 1.42 -20.50 -26.28
N SER A 245 0.68 -19.83 -25.42
CA SER A 245 0.41 -20.31 -24.06
C SER A 245 -1.08 -20.20 -23.77
N ALA A 246 -1.61 -21.23 -23.12
CA ALA A 246 -2.97 -21.23 -22.60
C ALA A 246 -2.98 -21.75 -21.16
N SER A 247 -3.77 -21.13 -20.30
CA SER A 247 -4.00 -21.61 -18.94
C SER A 247 -5.47 -21.58 -18.59
N TYR A 248 -5.88 -22.51 -17.73
CA TYR A 248 -7.20 -22.56 -17.14
C TYR A 248 -7.08 -22.91 -15.66
N ARG A 249 -7.84 -22.21 -14.83
CA ARG A 249 -7.92 -22.45 -13.39
C ARG A 249 -9.36 -22.35 -12.91
N MET A 250 -9.76 -23.27 -12.08
CA MET A 250 -11.06 -23.33 -11.44
C MET A 250 -10.86 -23.35 -9.93
N ASP A 251 -11.31 -22.31 -9.25
CA ASP A 251 -11.15 -22.13 -7.80
C ASP A 251 -12.50 -22.19 -7.10
N GLY A 252 -12.60 -23.00 -6.05
CA GLY A 252 -13.76 -23.08 -5.18
C GLY A 252 -13.42 -22.59 -3.77
N THR A 253 -14.17 -21.61 -3.26
CA THR A 253 -13.93 -20.99 -1.95
C THR A 253 -15.08 -21.14 -0.99
N SER A 254 -14.79 -21.26 0.31
CA SER A 254 -15.80 -21.23 1.37
C SER A 254 -16.31 -19.82 1.72
N ARG A 255 -15.71 -18.75 1.15
CA ARG A 255 -16.14 -17.37 1.38
C ARG A 255 -17.39 -16.96 0.60
N LEU A 256 -17.88 -17.85 -0.26
CA LEU A 256 -19.04 -17.63 -1.10
C LEU A 256 -20.08 -18.76 -0.89
N SER A 257 -21.33 -18.44 -1.21
CA SER A 257 -22.44 -19.41 -1.14
C SER A 257 -22.19 -20.62 -2.02
N ARG A 258 -22.89 -21.71 -1.78
CA ARG A 258 -22.74 -22.98 -2.52
C ARG A 258 -22.83 -22.79 -4.03
N ASP A 259 -23.73 -21.94 -4.48
CA ASP A 259 -24.04 -21.75 -5.89
C ASP A 259 -23.03 -20.83 -6.60
N ASN A 260 -22.33 -19.95 -5.84
CA ASN A 260 -21.41 -18.95 -6.36
C ASN A 260 -19.92 -19.20 -6.00
N ARG A 261 -19.62 -20.29 -5.29
CA ARG A 261 -18.27 -20.55 -4.78
C ARG A 261 -17.20 -20.79 -5.83
N TRP A 262 -17.59 -21.29 -7.01
CA TRP A 262 -16.67 -21.65 -8.07
C TRP A 262 -16.44 -20.49 -9.05
N GLY A 263 -15.18 -20.11 -9.21
CA GLY A 263 -14.72 -19.17 -10.22
C GLY A 263 -13.90 -19.90 -11.29
N SER A 264 -14.12 -19.55 -12.55
CA SER A 264 -13.35 -20.04 -13.69
C SER A 264 -12.53 -18.93 -14.28
N PHE A 265 -11.22 -19.13 -14.35
CA PHE A 265 -10.24 -18.16 -14.80
C PHE A 265 -9.38 -18.78 -15.89
N TRP A 266 -9.07 -18.01 -16.91
CA TRP A 266 -8.31 -18.52 -18.04
C TRP A 266 -7.47 -17.42 -18.67
N SER A 267 -6.41 -17.82 -19.36
CA SER A 267 -5.60 -16.90 -20.16
C SER A 267 -5.13 -17.59 -21.44
N ALA A 268 -4.96 -16.76 -22.47
CA ALA A 268 -4.29 -17.15 -23.70
C ALA A 268 -3.30 -16.07 -24.09
N SER A 269 -2.14 -16.49 -24.58
CA SER A 269 -1.13 -15.55 -25.10
C SER A 269 -0.46 -16.14 -26.33
N GLY A 270 -0.03 -15.21 -27.21
CA GLY A 270 0.79 -15.54 -28.37
C GLY A 270 1.95 -14.54 -28.47
N SER A 271 3.08 -15.02 -28.96
CA SER A 271 4.17 -14.11 -29.31
C SER A 271 4.92 -14.61 -30.55
N TRP A 272 5.40 -13.67 -31.31
CA TRP A 272 6.13 -13.88 -32.54
C TRP A 272 7.48 -13.15 -32.48
N ARG A 273 8.55 -13.95 -32.53
CA ARG A 273 9.92 -13.47 -32.58
C ARG A 273 10.30 -13.22 -34.04
N PHE A 274 9.81 -12.11 -34.59
CA PHE A 274 9.89 -11.80 -36.02
C PHE A 274 11.32 -11.64 -36.53
N MET A 275 12.27 -11.26 -35.64
CA MET A 275 13.69 -11.18 -35.99
C MET A 275 14.36 -12.54 -36.33
N GLN A 276 13.67 -13.66 -36.03
CA GLN A 276 14.12 -14.99 -36.43
C GLN A 276 13.64 -15.39 -37.84
N GLU A 277 12.91 -14.52 -38.53
CA GLU A 277 12.45 -14.75 -39.89
C GLU A 277 13.52 -14.37 -40.92
N SER A 278 13.53 -15.10 -42.05
CA SER A 278 14.53 -14.91 -43.09
C SER A 278 14.47 -13.52 -43.76
N PHE A 279 13.28 -12.93 -43.85
CA PHE A 279 13.09 -11.59 -44.43
C PHE A 279 13.67 -10.45 -43.56
N MET A 280 14.01 -10.74 -42.31
CA MET A 280 14.62 -9.77 -41.35
C MET A 280 16.15 -9.81 -41.35
N GLU A 281 16.76 -10.72 -42.13
CA GLU A 281 18.21 -10.97 -42.12
C GLU A 281 19.02 -9.70 -42.41
N GLU A 282 18.57 -8.87 -43.38
CA GLU A 282 19.27 -7.67 -43.80
C GLU A 282 19.38 -6.59 -42.72
N ILE A 283 18.46 -6.55 -41.78
CA ILE A 283 18.41 -5.53 -40.71
C ILE A 283 18.90 -6.04 -39.35
N LYS A 284 19.36 -7.29 -39.25
CA LYS A 284 19.90 -7.87 -37.99
C LYS A 284 21.06 -7.11 -37.39
N ASN A 285 21.81 -6.34 -38.20
CA ASN A 285 22.89 -5.49 -37.72
C ASN A 285 22.37 -4.28 -36.91
N VAL A 286 21.12 -3.89 -37.09
CA VAL A 286 20.47 -2.77 -36.39
C VAL A 286 19.52 -3.28 -35.34
N ILE A 287 18.58 -4.18 -35.71
CA ILE A 287 17.64 -4.82 -34.80
C ILE A 287 18.13 -6.25 -34.58
N THR A 288 18.74 -6.51 -33.44
CA THR A 288 19.35 -7.81 -33.13
C THR A 288 18.35 -8.81 -32.54
N ASP A 289 17.31 -8.33 -31.87
CA ASP A 289 16.15 -9.13 -31.48
C ASP A 289 14.86 -8.31 -31.55
N GLY A 290 13.75 -8.97 -31.87
CA GLY A 290 12.44 -8.32 -31.97
C GLY A 290 11.33 -9.34 -31.79
N LYS A 291 10.40 -8.99 -30.87
CA LYS A 291 9.29 -9.85 -30.49
C LYS A 291 8.02 -9.06 -30.31
N LEU A 292 6.97 -9.47 -31.00
CA LEU A 292 5.61 -8.98 -30.78
C LEU A 292 4.87 -10.00 -29.89
N ARG A 293 4.11 -9.49 -28.91
CA ARG A 293 3.34 -10.32 -27.97
C ARG A 293 1.96 -9.76 -27.74
N ALA A 294 1.00 -10.66 -27.54
CA ALA A 294 -0.34 -10.30 -27.13
C ALA A 294 -0.85 -11.34 -26.12
N SER A 295 -1.57 -10.89 -25.11
CA SER A 295 -2.19 -11.77 -24.12
C SER A 295 -3.54 -11.24 -23.69
N TYR A 296 -4.46 -12.15 -23.44
CA TYR A 296 -5.74 -11.87 -22.82
C TYR A 296 -6.01 -12.88 -21.72
N GLY A 297 -6.49 -12.40 -20.56
CA GLY A 297 -6.78 -13.29 -19.44
C GLY A 297 -7.84 -12.71 -18.52
N VAL A 298 -8.42 -13.61 -17.72
CA VAL A 298 -9.41 -13.31 -16.70
C VAL A 298 -8.93 -13.89 -15.38
N ASN A 299 -8.81 -13.04 -14.36
CA ASN A 299 -8.49 -13.39 -12.98
C ASN A 299 -9.68 -13.06 -12.07
N GLY A 300 -9.72 -13.67 -10.87
CA GLY A 300 -10.73 -13.39 -9.86
C GLY A 300 -10.17 -12.78 -8.59
N THR A 301 -10.97 -11.95 -7.93
CA THR A 301 -10.73 -11.44 -6.58
C THR A 301 -11.81 -11.95 -5.64
N LEU A 302 -11.41 -12.37 -4.43
CA LEU A 302 -12.30 -12.84 -3.37
C LEU A 302 -12.82 -11.68 -2.52
N PRO A 303 -14.03 -11.82 -1.93
CA PRO A 303 -14.43 -10.96 -0.83
C PRO A 303 -13.43 -11.00 0.31
N SER A 304 -13.16 -9.84 0.94
CA SER A 304 -12.35 -9.76 2.16
C SER A 304 -13.05 -10.46 3.34
N SER A 305 -14.37 -10.35 3.43
CA SER A 305 -15.18 -11.03 4.43
C SER A 305 -15.19 -12.55 4.25
N TYR A 306 -15.04 -13.29 5.36
CA TYR A 306 -15.13 -14.77 5.36
C TYR A 306 -16.55 -15.28 5.20
N TYR A 307 -17.54 -14.51 5.66
CA TYR A 307 -18.93 -14.90 5.76
C TYR A 307 -19.91 -13.86 5.21
N GLY A 308 -19.44 -12.96 4.34
CA GLY A 308 -20.24 -11.86 3.77
C GLY A 308 -21.50 -12.31 3.03
N TYR A 309 -21.60 -13.59 2.65
CA TYR A 309 -22.80 -14.15 2.05
C TYR A 309 -23.88 -14.57 3.07
N MET A 310 -23.54 -14.68 4.37
CA MET A 310 -24.45 -15.06 5.45
C MET A 310 -24.90 -13.84 6.23
N THR A 311 -26.15 -13.84 6.69
CA THR A 311 -26.59 -12.97 7.77
C THR A 311 -26.00 -13.48 9.08
N LEU A 312 -25.23 -12.65 9.77
CA LEU A 312 -24.60 -12.97 11.04
C LEU A 312 -25.32 -12.28 12.19
N TYR A 313 -25.29 -12.90 13.36
CA TYR A 313 -25.78 -12.33 14.60
C TYR A 313 -24.64 -11.76 15.42
N THR A 314 -24.88 -10.62 16.07
CA THR A 314 -23.99 -10.01 17.07
C THR A 314 -24.54 -10.24 18.46
N TYR A 315 -23.66 -10.52 19.41
CA TYR A 315 -23.96 -10.66 20.85
C TYR A 315 -23.76 -9.32 21.56
N GLY A 316 -24.03 -9.27 22.86
CA GLY A 316 -23.88 -8.05 23.67
C GLY A 316 -25.14 -7.20 23.74
N TRP A 317 -26.21 -7.62 23.10
CA TRP A 317 -27.52 -7.01 23.27
C TRP A 317 -28.18 -7.52 24.59
N ALA A 318 -28.92 -6.66 25.25
CA ALA A 318 -29.65 -7.03 26.46
C ALA A 318 -31.14 -6.76 26.31
N TYR A 319 -31.97 -7.71 26.71
CA TYR A 319 -33.39 -7.54 26.83
C TYR A 319 -33.82 -7.97 28.25
N ASN A 320 -34.46 -7.05 28.95
CA ASN A 320 -34.93 -7.25 30.33
C ASN A 320 -33.87 -7.85 31.27
N GLY A 321 -32.60 -7.38 31.16
CA GLY A 321 -31.47 -7.84 31.97
C GLY A 321 -30.83 -9.17 31.55
N GLY A 322 -31.36 -9.83 30.54
CA GLY A 322 -30.77 -11.06 29.97
C GLY A 322 -29.91 -10.78 28.75
N SER A 323 -28.82 -11.55 28.59
CA SER A 323 -28.01 -11.49 27.39
C SER A 323 -28.82 -11.90 26.16
N GLY A 324 -28.69 -11.09 25.09
CA GLY A 324 -29.39 -11.31 23.84
C GLY A 324 -28.45 -11.23 22.64
N MET A 325 -29.00 -11.50 21.46
CA MET A 325 -28.36 -11.34 20.18
C MET A 325 -29.32 -10.64 19.20
N ALA A 326 -28.75 -9.91 18.26
CA ALA A 326 -29.50 -9.27 17.17
C ALA A 326 -28.80 -9.55 15.81
N GLU A 327 -29.55 -9.39 14.73
CA GLU A 327 -28.95 -9.45 13.39
C GLU A 327 -27.93 -8.33 13.23
N GLY A 328 -26.66 -8.69 12.94
CA GLY A 328 -25.54 -7.75 12.85
C GLY A 328 -25.44 -7.12 11.47
N ASN A 329 -25.39 -7.94 10.44
CA ASN A 329 -25.22 -7.49 9.06
C ASN A 329 -26.11 -8.29 8.09
N ALA A 330 -26.53 -7.63 7.03
CA ALA A 330 -27.23 -8.29 5.94
C ALA A 330 -26.26 -9.14 5.12
N GLY A 331 -26.50 -10.46 5.08
CA GLY A 331 -25.79 -11.37 4.17
C GLY A 331 -26.28 -11.23 2.73
N ASN A 332 -25.40 -11.55 1.78
CA ASN A 332 -25.74 -11.57 0.37
C ASN A 332 -25.42 -12.93 -0.25
N MET A 333 -26.41 -13.80 -0.34
CA MET A 333 -26.27 -15.14 -0.94
C MET A 333 -25.87 -15.13 -2.42
N ASN A 334 -26.08 -14.00 -3.11
CA ASN A 334 -25.71 -13.80 -4.52
C ASN A 334 -24.28 -13.28 -4.70
N LEU A 335 -23.55 -13.10 -3.60
CA LEU A 335 -22.16 -12.64 -3.65
C LEU A 335 -21.32 -13.61 -4.48
N LYS A 336 -20.53 -13.08 -5.40
CA LYS A 336 -19.70 -13.84 -6.34
C LYS A 336 -18.29 -13.26 -6.45
N TRP A 337 -17.45 -13.93 -7.20
CA TRP A 337 -16.10 -13.47 -7.53
C TRP A 337 -16.15 -12.16 -8.33
N GLU A 338 -15.32 -11.21 -7.95
CA GLU A 338 -14.96 -10.09 -8.81
C GLU A 338 -14.08 -10.61 -9.94
N LYS A 339 -14.27 -10.10 -11.16
CA LYS A 339 -13.53 -10.53 -12.36
C LYS A 339 -12.68 -9.40 -12.91
N ASN A 340 -11.39 -9.69 -13.08
CA ASN A 340 -10.44 -8.80 -13.72
C ASN A 340 -10.06 -9.36 -15.09
N LYS A 341 -10.47 -8.68 -16.16
CA LYS A 341 -10.17 -9.00 -17.56
C LYS A 341 -9.04 -8.10 -18.03
N ALA A 342 -7.95 -8.67 -18.50
CA ALA A 342 -6.77 -7.92 -18.93
C ALA A 342 -6.38 -8.30 -20.36
N LEU A 343 -6.25 -7.31 -21.22
CA LEU A 343 -5.63 -7.39 -22.54
C LEU A 343 -4.32 -6.62 -22.51
N ASN A 344 -3.25 -7.25 -22.96
CA ASN A 344 -1.94 -6.62 -23.12
C ASN A 344 -1.42 -6.89 -24.52
N VAL A 345 -0.84 -5.87 -25.17
CA VAL A 345 -0.09 -5.96 -26.42
C VAL A 345 1.27 -5.32 -26.20
N GLY A 346 2.34 -6.06 -26.49
CA GLY A 346 3.69 -5.61 -26.23
C GLY A 346 4.64 -5.83 -27.40
N LEU A 347 5.61 -4.93 -27.50
CA LEU A 347 6.71 -4.98 -28.46
C LEU A 347 8.02 -4.93 -27.69
N ASP A 348 8.86 -5.96 -27.88
CA ASP A 348 10.21 -6.02 -27.35
C ASP A 348 11.19 -5.88 -28.53
N LEU A 349 12.15 -4.95 -28.43
CA LEU A 349 13.20 -4.73 -29.42
C LEU A 349 14.55 -4.67 -28.75
N THR A 350 15.56 -5.24 -29.40
CA THR A 350 16.97 -5.02 -29.05
C THR A 350 17.71 -4.42 -30.26
N LEU A 351 18.29 -3.26 -30.04
CA LEU A 351 19.02 -2.52 -31.10
C LEU A 351 20.50 -2.54 -30.78
N PHE A 352 21.33 -2.84 -31.82
CA PHE A 352 22.78 -2.83 -31.75
C PHE A 352 23.39 -3.68 -30.63
N ASP A 353 22.67 -4.71 -30.13
CA ASP A 353 23.00 -5.51 -28.94
C ASP A 353 23.21 -4.68 -27.65
N ARG A 354 22.79 -3.42 -27.63
CA ARG A 354 23.07 -2.47 -26.55
C ARG A 354 21.85 -1.77 -26.00
N LEU A 355 20.81 -1.56 -26.79
CA LEU A 355 19.60 -0.87 -26.40
C LEU A 355 18.42 -1.83 -26.50
N SER A 356 17.87 -2.24 -25.37
CA SER A 356 16.60 -2.97 -25.30
C SER A 356 15.47 -2.01 -24.98
N MET A 357 14.39 -2.12 -25.73
CA MET A 357 13.17 -1.35 -25.57
C MET A 357 11.98 -2.31 -25.44
N THR A 358 11.16 -2.10 -24.44
CA THR A 358 9.88 -2.77 -24.26
C THR A 358 8.79 -1.70 -24.24
N VAL A 359 7.76 -1.89 -25.05
CA VAL A 359 6.56 -1.05 -25.07
C VAL A 359 5.35 -1.93 -24.83
N ASP A 360 4.58 -1.63 -23.83
CA ASP A 360 3.34 -2.31 -23.47
C ASP A 360 2.16 -1.36 -23.55
N TRP A 361 1.12 -1.76 -24.25
CA TRP A 361 -0.20 -1.17 -24.14
C TRP A 361 -1.12 -2.17 -23.48
N TYR A 362 -1.90 -1.70 -22.49
CA TYR A 362 -2.82 -2.56 -21.79
C TYR A 362 -4.19 -1.91 -21.54
N THR A 363 -5.19 -2.77 -21.42
CA THR A 363 -6.48 -2.40 -20.83
C THR A 363 -6.90 -3.49 -19.85
N ARG A 364 -7.28 -3.06 -18.64
CA ARG A 364 -7.73 -3.94 -17.58
C ARG A 364 -9.10 -3.47 -17.08
N THR A 365 -10.08 -4.37 -17.12
CA THR A 365 -11.44 -4.11 -16.66
C THR A 365 -11.75 -5.01 -15.47
N SER A 366 -12.01 -4.40 -14.33
CA SER A 366 -12.52 -5.07 -13.12
C SER A 366 -14.03 -4.94 -13.11
N SER A 367 -14.74 -6.04 -13.20
CA SER A 367 -16.20 -6.12 -13.20
C SER A 367 -16.72 -6.88 -12.00
N ASP A 368 -17.98 -6.66 -11.64
CA ASP A 368 -18.57 -7.24 -10.44
C ASP A 368 -17.78 -6.80 -9.16
N LEU A 369 -17.37 -5.52 -9.08
CA LEU A 369 -16.60 -4.98 -7.97
C LEU A 369 -17.28 -5.23 -6.63
N LEU A 370 -16.52 -5.66 -5.64
CA LEU A 370 -16.99 -5.93 -4.29
C LEU A 370 -17.01 -4.63 -3.48
N MET A 371 -18.19 -4.02 -3.35
CA MET A 371 -18.38 -2.75 -2.65
C MET A 371 -19.46 -2.86 -1.59
N SER A 372 -19.31 -2.11 -0.49
CA SER A 372 -20.36 -1.92 0.51
C SER A 372 -21.37 -0.91 -0.01
N LYS A 373 -22.58 -1.39 -0.30
CA LYS A 373 -23.69 -0.55 -0.78
C LYS A 373 -24.65 -0.22 0.37
N PRO A 374 -25.05 1.05 0.51
CA PRO A 374 -26.09 1.42 1.47
C PRO A 374 -27.37 0.61 1.25
N ILE A 375 -27.97 0.14 2.33
CA ILE A 375 -29.27 -0.54 2.34
C ILE A 375 -30.26 0.20 3.22
N SER A 376 -31.54 -0.05 3.01
CA SER A 376 -32.57 0.51 3.89
C SER A 376 -32.48 -0.06 5.30
N TYR A 377 -32.72 0.76 6.32
CA TYR A 377 -32.82 0.33 7.72
C TYR A 377 -34.13 -0.43 8.03
N VAL A 378 -35.07 -0.49 7.10
CA VAL A 378 -36.38 -1.14 7.30
C VAL A 378 -36.28 -2.59 7.72
N PRO A 379 -35.32 -3.42 7.26
CA PRO A 379 -35.17 -4.79 7.71
C PRO A 379 -34.70 -4.97 9.17
N GLY A 380 -34.26 -3.89 9.83
CA GLY A 380 -33.81 -3.95 11.23
C GLY A 380 -32.37 -4.41 11.44
N PHE A 381 -31.56 -4.46 10.39
CA PHE A 381 -30.11 -4.74 10.52
C PHE A 381 -29.39 -3.62 11.24
N ASN A 382 -28.38 -3.98 12.02
CA ASN A 382 -27.52 -3.03 12.72
C ASN A 382 -26.55 -2.29 11.78
N SER A 383 -26.37 -2.78 10.55
CA SER A 383 -25.55 -2.16 9.51
C SER A 383 -26.40 -1.51 8.42
N ALA A 384 -26.07 -0.27 8.09
CA ALA A 384 -26.69 0.46 6.98
C ALA A 384 -26.15 0.06 5.59
N SER A 385 -25.30 -0.96 5.50
CA SER A 385 -24.69 -1.41 4.24
C SER A 385 -24.57 -2.92 4.16
N ALA A 386 -24.59 -3.42 2.91
CA ALA A 386 -24.32 -4.82 2.59
C ALA A 386 -23.27 -4.92 1.48
N LEU A 387 -22.39 -5.93 1.57
CA LEU A 387 -21.42 -6.22 0.53
C LEU A 387 -22.14 -6.74 -0.73
N GLN A 388 -21.91 -6.13 -1.85
CA GLN A 388 -22.51 -6.47 -3.13
C GLN A 388 -21.49 -6.44 -4.26
N ASN A 389 -21.75 -7.19 -5.32
CA ASN A 389 -20.99 -7.07 -6.57
C ASN A 389 -21.63 -5.97 -7.40
N VAL A 390 -21.01 -4.79 -7.42
CA VAL A 390 -21.53 -3.59 -8.10
C VAL A 390 -20.41 -2.87 -8.81
N GLY A 391 -20.70 -2.43 -10.04
CA GLY A 391 -19.82 -1.55 -10.78
C GLY A 391 -18.74 -2.24 -11.64
N GLU A 392 -18.14 -1.42 -12.46
CA GLU A 392 -17.07 -1.77 -13.38
C GLU A 392 -16.02 -0.65 -13.41
N LEU A 393 -14.76 -0.99 -13.17
CA LEU A 393 -13.62 -0.09 -13.19
C LEU A 393 -12.67 -0.48 -14.33
N LYS A 394 -12.22 0.48 -15.12
CA LYS A 394 -11.30 0.27 -16.24
C LYS A 394 -10.02 1.06 -16.05
N ASN A 395 -8.91 0.39 -16.29
CA ASN A 395 -7.58 1.00 -16.37
C ASN A 395 -7.03 0.76 -17.79
N THR A 396 -6.60 1.83 -18.45
CA THR A 396 -5.95 1.75 -19.78
C THR A 396 -4.65 2.53 -19.72
N GLY A 397 -3.56 1.91 -20.17
CA GLY A 397 -2.26 2.55 -20.06
C GLY A 397 -1.26 2.11 -21.12
N ILE A 398 -0.16 2.84 -21.12
CA ILE A 398 1.04 2.55 -21.91
C ILE A 398 2.26 2.64 -21.00
N GLU A 399 3.15 1.67 -21.14
CA GLU A 399 4.42 1.60 -20.42
C GLU A 399 5.56 1.44 -21.40
N VAL A 400 6.64 2.15 -21.15
CA VAL A 400 7.88 2.05 -21.94
C VAL A 400 9.04 1.81 -21.00
N GLU A 401 9.81 0.77 -21.28
CA GLU A 401 11.07 0.49 -20.62
C GLU A 401 12.22 0.54 -21.64
N LEU A 402 13.28 1.25 -21.30
CA LEU A 402 14.52 1.33 -22.07
C LEU A 402 15.68 0.87 -21.20
N ARG A 403 16.46 -0.07 -21.69
CA ARG A 403 17.70 -0.51 -21.06
C ARG A 403 18.84 -0.37 -22.03
N SER A 404 19.88 0.36 -21.66
CA SER A 404 21.05 0.54 -22.52
C SER A 404 22.33 0.14 -21.82
N THR A 405 23.22 -0.50 -22.59
CA THR A 405 24.61 -0.70 -22.23
C THR A 405 25.43 0.40 -22.93
N ASN A 406 25.66 1.50 -22.19
CA ASN A 406 26.29 2.69 -22.72
C ASN A 406 27.79 2.45 -23.00
N ILE A 407 28.46 1.81 -22.03
CA ILE A 407 29.86 1.42 -22.12
C ILE A 407 29.96 -0.03 -21.63
N ASP A 408 30.63 -0.85 -22.41
CA ASP A 408 31.10 -2.19 -22.05
C ASP A 408 32.55 -2.35 -22.52
N ALA A 409 33.47 -2.19 -21.58
CA ALA A 409 34.90 -2.27 -21.81
C ALA A 409 35.59 -3.01 -20.66
N LYS A 410 36.82 -3.42 -20.82
CA LYS A 410 37.60 -4.21 -19.85
C LYS A 410 37.46 -3.72 -18.39
N ASP A 411 37.58 -2.40 -18.20
CA ASP A 411 37.60 -1.77 -16.86
C ASP A 411 36.35 -0.93 -16.58
N TRP A 412 35.44 -0.78 -17.57
CA TRP A 412 34.25 0.06 -17.48
C TRP A 412 33.01 -0.69 -17.93
N LEU A 413 31.98 -0.65 -17.10
CA LEU A 413 30.61 -1.02 -17.46
C LEU A 413 29.70 0.12 -17.03
N TRP A 414 28.93 0.68 -17.96
CA TRP A 414 27.88 1.64 -17.65
C TRP A 414 26.58 1.22 -18.33
N THR A 415 25.58 0.97 -17.51
CA THR A 415 24.22 0.64 -17.97
C THR A 415 23.21 1.65 -17.41
N THR A 416 22.20 1.94 -18.22
CA THR A 416 21.08 2.80 -17.84
C THR A 416 19.78 2.04 -18.08
N SER A 417 18.86 2.08 -17.11
CA SER A 417 17.47 1.64 -17.25
C SER A 417 16.55 2.82 -16.99
N PHE A 418 15.64 3.08 -17.90
CA PHE A 418 14.61 4.11 -17.80
C PHE A 418 13.24 3.49 -18.03
N ASN A 419 12.27 3.84 -17.22
CA ASN A 419 10.88 3.47 -17.45
C ASN A 419 9.95 4.67 -17.25
N ILE A 420 8.86 4.66 -18.01
CA ILE A 420 7.77 5.62 -17.93
C ILE A 420 6.46 4.90 -18.16
N GLY A 421 5.46 5.20 -17.33
CA GLY A 421 4.11 4.66 -17.44
C GLY A 421 3.07 5.77 -17.35
N HIS A 422 2.03 5.63 -18.16
CA HIS A 422 0.79 6.42 -18.09
C HIS A 422 -0.38 5.47 -17.90
N ASN A 423 -1.25 5.75 -16.93
CA ASN A 423 -2.48 5.00 -16.68
C ASN A 423 -3.68 5.95 -16.60
N LYS A 424 -4.76 5.64 -17.32
CA LYS A 424 -6.07 6.26 -17.15
C LYS A 424 -6.98 5.30 -16.40
N ASN A 425 -7.39 5.69 -15.20
CA ASN A 425 -8.41 5.02 -14.40
C ASN A 425 -9.78 5.63 -14.73
N GLU A 426 -10.83 4.81 -14.83
CA GLU A 426 -12.19 5.25 -15.15
C GLU A 426 -13.21 4.30 -14.52
N LEU A 427 -14.12 4.83 -13.71
CA LEU A 427 -15.29 4.12 -13.23
C LEU A 427 -16.33 4.06 -14.36
N VAL A 428 -16.42 2.91 -15.03
CA VAL A 428 -17.25 2.76 -16.25
C VAL A 428 -18.72 2.69 -15.89
N LYS A 429 -19.04 2.00 -14.77
CA LYS A 429 -20.43 1.73 -14.40
C LYS A 429 -20.56 1.49 -12.90
N LEU A 430 -21.64 1.99 -12.30
CA LEU A 430 -22.16 1.60 -10.99
C LEU A 430 -23.49 0.87 -11.21
N ASP A 431 -23.69 -0.27 -10.54
CA ASP A 431 -24.96 -0.99 -10.62
C ASP A 431 -25.98 -0.41 -9.64
N GLY A 432 -27.14 -0.06 -10.14
CA GLY A 432 -28.26 0.48 -9.38
C GLY A 432 -28.81 1.79 -9.94
N MET A 433 -29.66 2.47 -9.15
CA MET A 433 -30.27 3.75 -9.55
C MET A 433 -29.32 4.96 -9.38
N GLN A 434 -28.24 4.78 -8.61
CA GLN A 434 -27.28 5.86 -8.38
C GLN A 434 -26.11 5.72 -9.34
N LYS A 435 -25.78 6.80 -10.04
CA LYS A 435 -24.62 6.91 -10.95
C LYS A 435 -23.38 7.47 -10.27
N GLU A 436 -23.50 7.80 -9.00
CA GLU A 436 -22.43 8.37 -8.20
C GLU A 436 -22.57 8.00 -6.72
N ILE A 437 -21.44 7.91 -6.02
CA ILE A 437 -21.35 7.73 -4.58
C ILE A 437 -20.41 8.81 -4.07
N ILE A 438 -20.88 9.63 -3.12
CA ILE A 438 -20.06 10.63 -2.44
C ILE A 438 -19.53 10.01 -1.16
N ASP A 439 -18.22 10.01 -0.99
CA ASP A 439 -17.51 9.52 0.18
C ASP A 439 -16.58 10.61 0.73
N GLY A 440 -17.10 11.38 1.65
CA GLY A 440 -16.37 12.50 2.28
C GLY A 440 -15.95 13.57 1.28
N ARG A 441 -14.67 13.56 0.90
CA ARG A 441 -14.03 14.49 -0.05
C ARG A 441 -13.92 13.93 -1.45
N LEU A 442 -14.26 12.67 -1.62
CA LEU A 442 -14.15 11.94 -2.87
C LEU A 442 -15.53 11.69 -3.48
N ILE A 443 -15.54 11.48 -4.77
CA ILE A 443 -16.73 11.02 -5.51
C ILE A 443 -16.33 9.87 -6.42
N HIS A 444 -17.15 8.83 -6.42
CA HIS A 444 -17.10 7.73 -7.37
C HIS A 444 -18.25 7.94 -8.35
N ARG A 445 -17.95 8.50 -9.53
CA ARG A 445 -18.94 8.85 -10.56
C ARG A 445 -18.64 8.12 -11.87
N GLU A 446 -19.69 7.63 -12.55
CA GLU A 446 -19.55 7.01 -13.88
C GLU A 446 -18.88 7.99 -14.87
N GLY A 447 -17.86 7.50 -15.60
CA GLY A 447 -17.06 8.26 -16.55
C GLY A 447 -15.84 8.98 -15.97
N GLU A 448 -15.71 9.04 -14.65
CA GLU A 448 -14.63 9.73 -13.96
C GLU A 448 -13.63 8.76 -13.34
N ALA A 449 -12.49 9.26 -12.87
CA ALA A 449 -11.54 8.47 -12.09
C ALA A 449 -12.17 8.05 -10.75
N TYR A 450 -11.83 6.85 -10.26
CA TYR A 450 -12.46 6.27 -9.07
C TYR A 450 -12.38 7.16 -7.83
N ASN A 451 -11.22 7.77 -7.57
CA ASN A 451 -10.98 8.67 -6.43
C ASN A 451 -10.88 10.13 -6.88
N SER A 452 -11.94 10.69 -7.48
CA SER A 452 -11.95 12.10 -7.86
C SER A 452 -12.28 12.98 -6.66
N PHE A 453 -11.53 14.08 -6.46
CA PHE A 453 -11.82 15.05 -5.41
C PHE A 453 -13.07 15.86 -5.73
N TYR A 454 -14.08 15.83 -4.85
CA TYR A 454 -15.36 16.48 -4.97
C TYR A 454 -15.52 17.58 -3.94
N LEU A 455 -15.08 18.78 -4.31
CA LEU A 455 -14.91 19.89 -3.38
C LEU A 455 -15.53 21.17 -3.95
N TYR A 456 -15.64 22.20 -3.11
CA TYR A 456 -15.92 23.54 -3.57
C TYR A 456 -14.71 24.11 -4.34
N GLU A 457 -14.96 24.75 -5.49
CA GLU A 457 -13.88 25.37 -6.27
C GLU A 457 -13.56 26.75 -5.70
N TYR A 458 -12.36 26.87 -5.13
CA TYR A 458 -11.84 28.12 -4.57
C TYR A 458 -11.52 29.15 -5.67
N ALA A 459 -11.95 30.40 -5.51
CA ALA A 459 -11.83 31.47 -6.50
C ALA A 459 -10.95 32.64 -6.03
N GLY A 460 -10.26 32.49 -4.89
CA GLY A 460 -9.40 33.51 -4.32
C GLY A 460 -10.01 34.22 -3.12
N VAL A 461 -9.44 35.36 -2.76
CA VAL A 461 -9.90 36.23 -1.68
C VAL A 461 -10.65 37.41 -2.25
N ASN A 462 -11.78 37.76 -1.65
CA ASN A 462 -12.53 38.96 -2.02
C ASN A 462 -11.73 40.21 -1.58
N PRO A 463 -11.28 41.09 -2.47
CA PRO A 463 -10.49 42.25 -2.13
C PRO A 463 -11.25 43.25 -1.25
N GLU A 464 -12.59 43.31 -1.31
CA GLU A 464 -13.38 44.25 -0.54
C GLU A 464 -13.69 43.78 0.88
N THR A 465 -13.85 42.47 1.09
CA THR A 465 -14.28 41.91 2.36
C THR A 465 -13.20 41.11 3.06
N GLY A 466 -12.20 40.61 2.31
CA GLY A 466 -11.18 39.71 2.79
C GLY A 466 -11.64 38.26 2.99
N ASN A 467 -12.88 37.95 2.65
CA ASN A 467 -13.40 36.57 2.77
C ASN A 467 -13.00 35.74 1.57
N GLU A 468 -13.13 34.40 1.71
CA GLU A 468 -12.91 33.46 0.60
C GLU A 468 -14.02 33.58 -0.45
N TRP A 469 -13.64 33.55 -1.71
CA TRP A 469 -14.54 33.43 -2.84
C TRP A 469 -14.54 32.01 -3.39
N TYR A 470 -15.73 31.59 -3.84
CA TYR A 470 -15.95 30.32 -4.52
C TYR A 470 -16.69 30.56 -5.81
N TYR A 471 -16.42 29.74 -6.84
CA TYR A 471 -17.24 29.72 -8.05
C TYR A 471 -18.56 29.03 -7.75
N ILE A 472 -19.66 29.58 -8.28
CA ILE A 472 -21.03 29.04 -8.06
C ILE A 472 -21.16 27.64 -8.60
N ASN A 473 -20.59 27.36 -9.80
CA ASN A 473 -20.61 26.08 -10.46
C ASN A 473 -22.01 25.46 -10.61
N GLY A 474 -23.02 26.28 -10.84
CA GLY A 474 -24.36 25.84 -11.19
C GLY A 474 -24.49 25.60 -12.70
N ASP A 475 -25.68 25.18 -13.12
CA ASP A 475 -26.00 24.95 -14.56
C ASP A 475 -26.35 26.25 -15.30
N GLY A 476 -26.38 27.40 -14.60
CA GLY A 476 -26.75 28.70 -15.14
C GLY A 476 -25.60 29.48 -15.76
N ALA A 477 -25.94 30.67 -16.32
CA ALA A 477 -24.96 31.60 -16.85
C ALA A 477 -24.01 32.18 -15.80
N ASP A 478 -24.40 32.11 -14.53
CA ASP A 478 -23.67 32.54 -13.33
C ASP A 478 -22.66 31.51 -12.80
N ALA A 479 -22.51 30.36 -13.47
CA ALA A 479 -21.65 29.26 -13.01
C ALA A 479 -20.21 29.71 -12.69
N ARG A 480 -19.68 30.70 -13.40
CA ARG A 480 -18.32 31.24 -13.19
C ARG A 480 -18.30 32.54 -12.37
N GLU A 481 -19.45 32.98 -11.86
CA GLU A 481 -19.49 34.07 -10.91
C GLU A 481 -18.94 33.63 -9.56
N LYS A 482 -18.34 34.60 -8.86
CA LYS A 482 -17.74 34.37 -7.54
C LYS A 482 -18.70 34.82 -6.46
N THR A 483 -18.79 34.01 -5.40
CA THR A 483 -19.64 34.33 -4.25
C THR A 483 -18.95 33.90 -2.95
N GLU A 484 -19.27 34.56 -1.85
CA GLU A 484 -18.95 34.16 -0.49
C GLU A 484 -20.03 33.24 0.13
N ASP A 485 -21.21 33.21 -0.51
CA ASP A 485 -22.38 32.47 -0.01
C ASP A 485 -22.33 31.01 -0.47
N LEU A 486 -21.84 30.14 0.42
CA LEU A 486 -21.72 28.69 0.18
C LEU A 486 -23.06 28.00 -0.11
N THR A 487 -24.21 28.62 0.22
CA THR A 487 -25.53 28.05 -0.11
C THR A 487 -25.84 28.07 -1.60
N LYS A 488 -25.10 28.90 -2.35
CA LYS A 488 -25.22 29.04 -3.82
C LYS A 488 -24.18 28.23 -4.58
N VAL A 489 -23.19 27.65 -3.89
CA VAL A 489 -22.03 27.01 -4.50
C VAL A 489 -22.24 25.51 -4.59
N ASN A 490 -22.04 24.94 -5.78
CA ASN A 490 -22.02 23.48 -5.98
C ASN A 490 -20.60 22.95 -5.88
N LYS A 491 -20.47 21.77 -5.28
CA LYS A 491 -19.23 20.99 -5.36
C LYS A 491 -19.08 20.44 -6.78
N ILE A 492 -17.85 20.40 -7.26
CA ILE A 492 -17.49 19.80 -8.54
C ILE A 492 -16.25 18.92 -8.38
N ILE A 493 -15.94 18.12 -9.38
CA ILE A 493 -14.66 17.42 -9.46
C ILE A 493 -13.59 18.46 -9.77
N VAL A 494 -12.64 18.61 -8.84
CA VAL A 494 -11.58 19.63 -8.93
C VAL A 494 -10.18 19.03 -9.14
N GLY A 495 -10.04 17.72 -9.04
CA GLY A 495 -8.78 17.03 -9.22
C GLY A 495 -8.84 15.54 -8.90
N LYS A 496 -7.69 14.86 -8.93
CA LYS A 496 -7.57 13.43 -8.65
C LYS A 496 -6.17 13.08 -8.12
N PRO A 497 -6.04 12.01 -7.31
CA PRO A 497 -4.74 11.57 -6.79
C PRO A 497 -3.87 10.85 -7.84
N ASP A 498 -4.48 10.26 -8.86
CA ASP A 498 -3.75 9.49 -9.87
C ASP A 498 -2.78 10.37 -10.66
N PRO A 499 -1.47 10.04 -10.72
CA PRO A 499 -0.52 10.77 -11.53
C PRO A 499 -0.78 10.58 -13.02
N VAL A 500 -0.42 11.59 -13.81
CA VAL A 500 -0.47 11.51 -15.29
C VAL A 500 0.64 10.60 -15.80
N VAL A 501 1.85 10.74 -15.25
CA VAL A 501 2.99 9.88 -15.58
C VAL A 501 3.81 9.59 -14.33
N GLN A 502 4.37 8.38 -14.28
CA GLN A 502 5.30 7.95 -13.25
C GLN A 502 6.37 7.03 -13.82
N GLY A 503 7.51 6.96 -13.14
CA GLY A 503 8.57 6.09 -13.61
C GLY A 503 9.85 6.20 -12.81
N GLY A 504 10.94 5.72 -13.43
CA GLY A 504 12.25 5.71 -12.80
C GLY A 504 13.41 5.69 -13.78
N LEU A 505 14.56 6.08 -13.27
CA LEU A 505 15.84 6.04 -13.96
C LEU A 505 16.89 5.42 -13.06
N THR A 506 17.48 4.32 -13.49
CA THR A 506 18.58 3.66 -12.79
C THR A 506 19.85 3.74 -13.63
N ASN A 507 20.92 4.21 -13.02
CA ASN A 507 22.27 4.15 -13.61
C ASN A 507 23.15 3.26 -12.76
N PHE A 508 23.78 2.28 -13.41
CA PHE A 508 24.82 1.46 -12.81
C PHE A 508 26.13 1.69 -13.54
N VAL A 509 27.16 2.06 -12.77
CA VAL A 509 28.51 2.27 -13.29
C VAL A 509 29.49 1.41 -12.50
N LYS A 510 30.26 0.60 -13.18
CA LYS A 510 31.39 -0.13 -12.61
C LYS A 510 32.66 0.34 -13.27
N TRP A 511 33.65 0.74 -12.47
CA TRP A 511 34.98 1.11 -12.90
C TRP A 511 36.03 0.35 -12.11
N LYS A 512 36.68 -0.60 -12.76
CA LYS A 512 37.64 -1.50 -12.11
C LYS A 512 37.05 -2.16 -10.86
N TYR A 513 37.37 -1.65 -9.69
CA TYR A 513 36.99 -2.16 -8.38
C TYR A 513 35.80 -1.41 -7.77
N PHE A 514 35.47 -0.24 -8.32
CA PHE A 514 34.39 0.60 -7.83
C PHE A 514 33.10 0.29 -8.57
N ASP A 515 32.00 0.28 -7.83
CA ASP A 515 30.66 0.23 -8.38
C ASP A 515 29.80 1.37 -7.80
N PHE A 516 28.98 1.94 -8.65
CA PHE A 516 28.02 2.99 -8.35
C PHE A 516 26.66 2.58 -8.91
N ASN A 517 25.62 2.66 -8.09
CA ASN A 517 24.25 2.46 -8.50
C ASN A 517 23.39 3.59 -7.96
N MET A 518 22.60 4.23 -8.82
CA MET A 518 21.65 5.28 -8.44
C MET A 518 20.31 5.03 -9.10
N THR A 519 19.25 5.00 -8.31
CA THR A 519 17.86 4.90 -8.77
C THR A 519 17.13 6.18 -8.40
N LEU A 520 16.60 6.85 -9.42
CA LEU A 520 15.67 7.97 -9.31
C LEU A 520 14.26 7.46 -9.57
N THR A 521 13.27 7.97 -8.84
CA THR A 521 11.85 7.80 -9.12
C THR A 521 11.19 9.15 -9.30
N TYR A 522 10.19 9.23 -10.15
CA TYR A 522 9.40 10.43 -10.37
C TYR A 522 7.92 10.12 -10.55
N SER A 523 7.09 11.07 -10.16
CA SER A 523 5.64 11.05 -10.38
C SER A 523 5.17 12.46 -10.66
N LEU A 524 4.33 12.66 -11.67
CA LEU A 524 3.88 13.98 -12.12
C LEU A 524 2.37 13.96 -12.40
N GLY A 525 1.69 15.05 -12.02
CA GLY A 525 0.28 15.31 -12.34
C GLY A 525 -0.72 14.69 -11.38
N GLY A 526 -0.29 14.17 -10.23
CA GLY A 526 -1.16 13.77 -9.13
C GLY A 526 -1.40 14.90 -8.14
N GLU A 527 -2.48 14.80 -7.39
CA GLU A 527 -2.85 15.77 -6.34
C GLU A 527 -3.16 15.07 -5.03
N ALA A 528 -2.99 15.76 -3.93
CA ALA A 528 -3.38 15.30 -2.60
C ALA A 528 -4.12 16.39 -1.83
N PHE A 529 -5.10 15.98 -1.03
CA PHE A 529 -5.75 16.86 -0.07
C PHE A 529 -4.89 16.98 1.17
N ASN A 530 -4.36 18.17 1.41
CA ASN A 530 -3.52 18.46 2.57
C ASN A 530 -4.35 18.67 3.83
N TYR A 531 -4.65 17.57 4.50
CA TYR A 531 -5.41 17.58 5.74
C TYR A 531 -4.68 18.35 6.85
N ASN A 532 -3.36 18.24 6.92
CA ASN A 532 -2.55 18.90 7.93
C ASN A 532 -2.65 20.43 7.82
N THR A 533 -2.48 20.97 6.60
CA THR A 533 -2.59 22.40 6.35
C THR A 533 -4.04 22.87 6.53
N TRP A 534 -5.02 22.10 6.08
CA TRP A 534 -6.43 22.42 6.28
C TRP A 534 -6.79 22.50 7.77
N GLN A 535 -6.33 21.56 8.60
CA GLN A 535 -6.54 21.58 10.05
C GLN A 535 -5.84 22.78 10.70
N ASN A 536 -4.60 23.05 10.30
CA ASN A 536 -3.85 24.20 10.81
C ASN A 536 -4.44 25.53 10.37
N ALA A 537 -5.01 25.58 9.16
CA ALA A 537 -5.68 26.74 8.59
C ALA A 537 -7.04 27.01 9.19
N ASN A 538 -7.54 26.11 10.00
CA ASN A 538 -8.77 26.27 10.76
C ASN A 538 -8.63 27.37 11.82
N GLY A 539 -7.88 28.40 11.47
CA GLY A 539 -7.51 29.56 12.28
C GLY A 539 -8.67 30.45 12.69
N GLY A 540 -9.84 30.23 12.10
CA GLY A 540 -11.08 30.86 12.60
C GLY A 540 -11.66 30.15 13.80
N ASN A 541 -11.28 28.89 14.09
CA ASN A 541 -11.77 28.18 15.26
C ASN A 541 -11.07 28.67 16.52
N ALA A 542 -11.85 29.21 17.42
CA ALA A 542 -11.43 29.79 18.70
C ALA A 542 -10.44 28.93 19.48
N SER A 543 -10.63 27.63 19.50
CA SER A 543 -9.87 26.71 20.34
C SER A 543 -8.40 26.61 19.93
N TYR A 544 -8.12 26.68 18.63
CA TYR A 544 -6.76 26.47 18.13
C TYR A 544 -5.90 27.73 18.12
N ILE A 545 -6.51 28.90 17.93
CA ILE A 545 -5.82 30.20 17.95
C ILE A 545 -5.36 30.57 19.34
N TYR A 546 -6.16 30.25 20.34
CA TYR A 546 -5.85 30.62 21.74
C TYR A 546 -4.59 29.92 22.25
N TYR A 547 -4.24 28.78 21.70
CA TYR A 547 -3.27 27.87 22.28
C TYR A 547 -2.19 27.42 21.32
N GLY A 548 -2.38 27.59 20.01
CA GLY A 548 -1.43 27.21 18.98
C GLY A 548 -0.56 28.35 18.50
N ALA A 549 0.55 28.04 17.87
CA ALA A 549 1.27 28.98 17.03
C ALA A 549 0.59 29.08 15.68
N VAL A 550 0.59 30.27 15.08
CA VAL A 550 0.20 30.47 13.69
C VAL A 550 1.20 29.73 12.81
N PRO A 551 0.77 28.78 11.96
CA PRO A 551 1.67 28.10 11.04
C PRO A 551 2.39 29.07 10.12
N THR A 552 3.62 28.76 9.71
CA THR A 552 4.46 29.62 8.87
C THR A 552 3.85 29.95 7.51
N TYR A 553 2.94 29.13 6.98
CA TYR A 553 2.24 29.44 5.73
C TYR A 553 1.18 30.54 5.89
N TYR A 554 0.77 30.89 7.11
CA TYR A 554 0.03 32.12 7.41
C TYR A 554 0.97 33.32 7.45
N ASP A 555 1.51 33.66 6.30
CA ASP A 555 2.29 34.85 6.15
C ASP A 555 1.37 36.07 6.32
N ILE A 556 1.60 36.82 7.38
CA ILE A 556 0.83 38.02 7.71
C ILE A 556 0.89 39.10 6.59
N ASP A 557 1.97 39.06 5.80
CA ASP A 557 2.13 39.97 4.67
C ASP A 557 1.31 39.55 3.44
N LYS A 558 0.90 38.30 3.37
CA LYS A 558 0.02 37.75 2.34
C LYS A 558 -1.46 37.79 2.72
N MET A 559 -1.77 38.13 3.99
CA MET A 559 -3.15 38.20 4.47
C MET A 559 -3.81 39.50 4.07
N TRP A 560 -5.10 39.44 3.78
CA TRP A 560 -5.92 40.62 3.59
C TRP A 560 -6.00 41.44 4.87
N LYS A 561 -5.77 42.76 4.74
CA LYS A 561 -5.74 43.74 5.87
C LYS A 561 -6.81 44.82 5.75
N GLN A 562 -7.13 45.25 4.51
CA GLN A 562 -8.08 46.32 4.26
C GLN A 562 -8.73 46.22 2.88
N PRO A 563 -9.93 46.84 2.68
CA PRO A 563 -10.59 46.87 1.37
C PRO A 563 -9.66 47.39 0.27
N GLY A 564 -9.65 46.65 -0.86
CA GLY A 564 -8.78 46.91 -2.01
C GLY A 564 -7.48 46.09 -2.01
N ASP A 565 -7.16 45.36 -0.96
CA ASP A 565 -5.97 44.47 -0.94
C ASP A 565 -6.13 43.31 -1.88
N ASN A 566 -5.11 43.04 -2.72
CA ASN A 566 -5.01 41.82 -3.52
C ASN A 566 -4.22 40.77 -2.74
N ALA A 567 -4.88 40.13 -1.77
CA ALA A 567 -4.27 39.21 -0.84
C ALA A 567 -4.33 37.76 -1.33
N GLU A 568 -3.32 36.96 -1.01
CA GLU A 568 -3.29 35.53 -1.26
C GLU A 568 -4.07 34.75 -0.18
N LEU A 569 -4.03 35.25 1.07
CA LEU A 569 -4.68 34.68 2.23
C LEU A 569 -5.87 35.51 2.68
N PRO A 570 -6.99 34.88 3.07
CA PRO A 570 -8.16 35.61 3.56
C PRO A 570 -7.88 36.30 4.89
N ARG A 571 -8.76 37.22 5.25
CA ARG A 571 -8.69 37.87 6.56
C ARG A 571 -8.86 36.86 7.69
N PHE A 572 -8.20 37.10 8.77
CA PHE A 572 -8.30 36.27 9.96
C PHE A 572 -9.47 36.76 10.83
N VAL A 573 -10.47 35.92 11.04
CA VAL A 573 -11.63 36.21 11.86
C VAL A 573 -11.89 35.06 12.82
N TYR A 574 -11.85 35.38 14.11
CA TYR A 574 -12.18 34.47 15.18
C TYR A 574 -13.60 33.87 15.01
N GLY A 575 -13.73 32.58 15.11
CA GLY A 575 -15.01 31.88 14.94
C GLY A 575 -15.54 31.82 13.50
N ASN A 576 -14.72 32.14 12.50
CA ASN A 576 -15.15 32.10 11.10
C ASN A 576 -15.16 30.66 10.57
N GLU A 577 -16.34 30.15 10.25
CA GLU A 577 -16.54 28.81 9.70
C GLU A 577 -15.99 28.64 8.27
N TYR A 578 -15.75 29.74 7.53
CA TYR A 578 -15.26 29.69 6.15
C TYR A 578 -13.87 29.07 6.01
N TYR A 579 -13.01 29.20 7.03
CA TYR A 579 -11.69 28.57 7.03
C TYR A 579 -11.72 27.05 7.14
N THR A 580 -12.88 26.48 7.49
CA THR A 580 -13.06 25.04 7.58
C THR A 580 -13.59 24.43 6.30
N THR A 581 -13.90 25.25 5.30
CA THR A 581 -14.49 24.79 4.04
C THR A 581 -13.50 23.91 3.28
N GLN A 582 -13.94 22.70 2.97
CA GLN A 582 -13.18 21.76 2.15
C GLN A 582 -13.29 22.17 0.69
N SER A 583 -12.25 22.79 0.17
CA SER A 583 -12.20 23.35 -1.17
C SER A 583 -10.92 22.96 -1.90
N SER A 584 -10.85 23.28 -3.18
CA SER A 584 -9.65 23.07 -4.00
C SER A 584 -8.42 23.85 -3.53
N ARG A 585 -8.58 24.84 -2.62
CA ARG A 585 -7.47 25.53 -1.96
C ARG A 585 -6.51 24.58 -1.25
N TRP A 586 -7.01 23.43 -0.79
CA TRP A 586 -6.25 22.46 0.00
C TRP A 586 -5.70 21.29 -0.83
N LEU A 587 -5.90 21.34 -2.16
CA LEU A 587 -5.26 20.41 -3.07
C LEU A 587 -3.85 20.89 -3.37
N MET A 588 -2.91 19.97 -3.30
CA MET A 588 -1.50 20.20 -3.59
C MET A 588 -0.99 19.20 -4.62
N SER A 589 -0.09 19.66 -5.48
CA SER A 589 0.60 18.77 -6.41
C SER A 589 1.48 17.78 -5.65
N THR A 590 1.39 16.50 -6.01
CA THR A 590 2.29 15.44 -5.54
C THR A 590 3.49 15.23 -6.47
N ASP A 591 3.72 16.15 -7.40
CA ASP A 591 4.85 16.09 -8.32
C ASP A 591 6.16 15.99 -7.55
N HIS A 592 6.95 15.00 -7.89
CA HIS A 592 8.24 14.81 -7.24
C HIS A 592 9.26 14.05 -8.09
N LEU A 593 10.51 14.28 -7.72
CA LEU A 593 11.68 13.50 -8.13
C LEU A 593 12.43 13.07 -6.87
N ARG A 594 12.72 11.77 -6.73
CA ARG A 594 13.39 11.23 -5.54
C ARG A 594 14.61 10.39 -5.91
N ILE A 595 15.74 10.62 -5.24
CA ILE A 595 16.83 9.64 -5.20
C ILE A 595 16.39 8.51 -4.24
N LYS A 596 15.80 7.45 -4.84
CA LYS A 596 15.24 6.33 -4.08
C LYS A 596 16.33 5.45 -3.47
N ASN A 597 17.39 5.21 -4.23
CA ASN A 597 18.56 4.47 -3.78
C ASN A 597 19.83 5.06 -4.39
N LEU A 598 20.89 5.14 -3.59
CA LEU A 598 22.24 5.43 -3.99
C LEU A 598 23.17 4.43 -3.33
N THR A 599 23.93 3.66 -4.09
CA THR A 599 24.92 2.71 -3.56
C THR A 599 26.26 2.93 -4.19
N VAL A 600 27.30 3.00 -3.37
CA VAL A 600 28.70 3.05 -3.79
C VAL A 600 29.45 1.88 -3.15
N GLY A 601 30.14 1.09 -3.94
CA GLY A 601 30.87 -0.08 -3.48
C GLY A 601 32.29 -0.13 -3.98
N ILE A 602 33.13 -0.83 -3.23
CA ILE A 602 34.47 -1.21 -3.63
C ILE A 602 34.68 -2.71 -3.43
N THR A 603 35.06 -3.41 -4.49
CA THR A 603 35.38 -4.85 -4.46
C THR A 603 36.88 -5.02 -4.50
N VAL A 604 37.45 -5.61 -3.45
CA VAL A 604 38.89 -5.84 -3.35
C VAL A 604 39.31 -6.88 -4.40
N PRO A 605 40.43 -6.63 -5.16
CA PRO A 605 40.96 -7.59 -6.13
C PRO A 605 41.22 -8.96 -5.51
N LYS A 606 40.79 -10.04 -6.18
CA LYS A 606 40.99 -11.41 -5.69
C LYS A 606 42.45 -11.71 -5.32
N ASN A 607 43.40 -11.17 -6.06
CA ASN A 607 44.83 -11.41 -5.79
C ASN A 607 45.30 -10.87 -4.42
N TRP A 608 44.64 -9.82 -3.90
CA TRP A 608 44.99 -9.21 -2.61
C TRP A 608 44.44 -9.99 -1.40
N ILE A 609 43.36 -10.73 -1.61
CA ILE A 609 42.64 -11.45 -0.54
C ILE A 609 42.89 -12.97 -0.56
N LYS A 610 43.50 -13.48 -1.62
CA LYS A 610 43.79 -14.93 -1.80
C LYS A 610 44.63 -15.51 -0.64
N GLY A 611 45.60 -14.75 -0.11
CA GLY A 611 46.39 -15.16 1.02
C GLY A 611 45.63 -15.30 2.34
N ALA A 612 44.45 -14.67 2.46
CA ALA A 612 43.56 -14.77 3.61
C ALA A 612 42.48 -15.87 3.43
N GLY A 613 42.54 -16.66 2.36
CA GLY A 613 41.54 -17.72 2.09
C GLY A 613 40.17 -17.18 1.63
N LEU A 614 40.10 -15.90 1.23
CA LEU A 614 38.85 -15.27 0.84
C LEU A 614 38.65 -15.33 -0.68
N SER A 615 37.43 -15.64 -1.12
CA SER A 615 37.02 -15.63 -2.52
C SER A 615 36.43 -14.28 -2.98
N LYS A 616 35.85 -13.51 -2.03
CA LYS A 616 35.26 -12.17 -2.26
C LYS A 616 35.40 -11.32 -1.02
N LEU A 617 35.73 -10.04 -1.21
CA LEU A 617 35.64 -9.00 -0.19
C LEU A 617 35.12 -7.72 -0.86
N ARG A 618 33.95 -7.24 -0.47
CA ARG A 618 33.36 -5.99 -0.94
C ARG A 618 32.86 -5.17 0.23
N ALA A 619 33.21 -3.90 0.25
CA ALA A 619 32.61 -2.92 1.16
C ALA A 619 31.70 -1.99 0.37
N PHE A 620 30.59 -1.58 0.97
CA PHE A 620 29.67 -0.66 0.31
C PHE A 620 28.97 0.28 1.29
N PHE A 621 28.58 1.42 0.77
CA PHE A 621 27.69 2.38 1.40
C PHE A 621 26.42 2.48 0.54
N SER A 622 25.25 2.43 1.18
CA SER A 622 23.96 2.63 0.51
C SER A 622 23.12 3.63 1.28
N ALA A 623 22.45 4.51 0.56
CA ALA A 623 21.49 5.46 1.10
C ALA A 623 20.15 5.30 0.37
N ASN A 624 19.05 5.24 1.15
CA ASN A 624 17.70 5.21 0.59
C ASN A 624 16.95 6.50 0.92
N ASN A 625 16.07 6.92 0.02
CA ASN A 625 15.29 8.17 0.12
C ASN A 625 16.19 9.39 0.42
N LEU A 626 17.36 9.46 -0.25
CA LEU A 626 18.43 10.41 0.08
C LEU A 626 17.98 11.87 -0.08
N LEU A 627 17.36 12.19 -1.22
CA LEU A 627 16.84 13.52 -1.54
C LEU A 627 15.50 13.39 -2.27
N THR A 628 14.60 14.33 -1.99
CA THR A 628 13.31 14.45 -2.66
C THR A 628 13.12 15.91 -3.04
N TRP A 629 12.91 16.16 -4.32
CA TRP A 629 12.45 17.44 -4.86
C TRP A 629 10.94 17.32 -5.06
N LYS A 630 10.17 18.21 -4.51
CA LYS A 630 8.71 18.24 -4.55
C LYS A 630 8.22 19.68 -4.52
N SER A 631 6.92 19.90 -4.72
CA SER A 631 6.31 21.20 -4.52
C SER A 631 6.54 21.70 -3.07
N ASP A 632 6.86 22.98 -2.91
CA ASP A 632 7.09 23.60 -1.61
C ASP A 632 5.79 23.61 -0.76
N ASP A 633 4.63 23.67 -1.41
CA ASP A 633 3.32 23.66 -0.74
C ASP A 633 2.97 22.29 -0.14
N LEU A 634 3.59 21.22 -0.63
CA LEU A 634 3.35 19.87 -0.13
C LEU A 634 4.18 19.63 1.14
N VAL A 635 3.56 19.77 2.31
CA VAL A 635 4.23 19.61 3.63
C VAL A 635 4.44 18.13 4.03
N VAL A 636 3.79 17.19 3.35
CA VAL A 636 3.88 15.75 3.61
C VAL A 636 4.82 15.05 2.62
N ASP A 637 5.03 13.74 2.81
CA ASP A 637 5.74 12.91 1.83
C ASP A 637 4.93 12.82 0.53
N PRO A 638 5.53 13.02 -0.66
CA PRO A 638 4.80 12.98 -1.93
C PRO A 638 4.34 11.57 -2.35
N GLU A 639 4.86 10.51 -1.76
CA GLU A 639 4.33 9.14 -1.94
C GLU A 639 3.08 8.96 -1.05
N THR A 640 1.98 9.58 -1.46
CA THR A 640 0.71 9.65 -0.71
C THR A 640 -0.12 8.37 -0.85
N PRO A 641 -1.13 8.15 0.03
CA PRO A 641 -2.12 7.09 -0.16
C PRO A 641 -2.87 7.20 -1.50
N ALA A 642 -3.39 6.07 -1.98
CA ALA A 642 -4.06 6.00 -3.29
C ALA A 642 -5.36 6.84 -3.39
N ASP A 643 -5.94 7.24 -2.28
CA ASP A 643 -7.08 8.15 -2.21
C ASP A 643 -6.67 9.63 -2.15
N GLY A 644 -5.36 9.90 -2.08
CA GLY A 644 -4.82 11.25 -2.00
C GLY A 644 -5.14 11.99 -0.70
N LEU A 645 -5.60 11.31 0.34
CA LEU A 645 -5.90 11.94 1.63
C LEU A 645 -4.68 11.83 2.55
N CYS A 646 -3.94 12.92 2.70
CA CYS A 646 -2.76 12.98 3.56
C CYS A 646 -3.12 13.41 4.96
N THR A 647 -2.79 12.58 5.94
CA THR A 647 -2.96 12.85 7.37
C THR A 647 -1.60 12.99 8.06
N PHE A 648 -1.59 13.00 9.40
CA PHE A 648 -0.38 13.12 10.21
C PHE A 648 0.41 11.80 10.24
N GLU A 649 1.07 11.46 9.13
CA GLU A 649 1.81 10.22 8.94
C GLU A 649 3.32 10.44 9.03
N ALA A 650 4.04 9.38 9.42
CA ALA A 650 5.49 9.40 9.43
C ALA A 650 6.02 9.49 7.98
N PRO A 651 6.97 10.38 7.69
CA PRO A 651 7.58 10.45 6.36
C PRO A 651 8.45 9.22 6.08
N ALA A 652 8.65 8.93 4.79
CA ALA A 652 9.56 7.88 4.38
C ALA A 652 10.97 8.09 4.97
N LEU A 653 11.49 7.06 5.65
CA LEU A 653 12.78 7.14 6.34
C LEU A 653 13.93 7.33 5.34
N ARG A 654 14.82 8.27 5.62
CA ARG A 654 16.14 8.33 5.01
C ARG A 654 17.06 7.37 5.75
N THR A 655 17.52 6.32 5.07
CA THR A 655 18.36 5.30 5.69
C THR A 655 19.75 5.27 5.07
N PHE A 656 20.76 5.06 5.93
CA PHE A 656 22.15 4.89 5.53
C PHE A 656 22.65 3.52 5.98
N THR A 657 23.24 2.77 5.07
CA THR A 657 23.73 1.41 5.33
C THR A 657 25.19 1.30 4.95
N PHE A 658 26.00 0.80 5.86
CA PHE A 658 27.37 0.37 5.57
C PHE A 658 27.41 -1.15 5.63
N GLY A 659 27.96 -1.78 4.62
CA GLY A 659 28.00 -3.23 4.55
C GLY A 659 29.35 -3.76 4.07
N VAL A 660 29.67 -4.97 4.54
CA VAL A 660 30.85 -5.74 4.08
C VAL A 660 30.36 -7.12 3.66
N GLU A 661 30.68 -7.52 2.45
CA GLU A 661 30.44 -8.86 1.93
C GLU A 661 31.74 -9.64 1.91
N VAL A 662 31.74 -10.80 2.55
CA VAL A 662 32.89 -11.70 2.61
C VAL A 662 32.49 -13.05 2.05
N GLY A 663 33.25 -13.55 1.08
CA GLY A 663 33.12 -14.90 0.55
C GLY A 663 34.38 -15.71 0.89
N PHE A 664 34.19 -16.97 1.21
CA PHE A 664 35.24 -17.92 1.55
C PHE A 664 35.40 -18.96 0.47
#